data_30063e53d45588079cee2e3f79cde002
#
_entry.id   30063e53d45588079cee2e3f79cde002
#
_cell.length_a   1.000
_cell.length_b   1.000
_cell.length_c   1.000
_cell.angle_alpha   90.00
_cell.angle_beta   90.00
_cell.angle_gamma   90.00
#
_symmetry.space_group_name_H-M   'P 1'
#
loop_
_entity.id
_entity.type
_entity.pdbx_description
1 polymer ?
#
loop_
_entity_poly.entity_id
_entity_poly.type
_entity_poly.pdbx_seq_one_letter_code
_entity_poly.pdbx_strand_id
1 'polypeptide(L)'
;MGKGTGMAEAPMLLLVDGHSLAFRSFYAFAKGGEGGLSTREGVPTSVTYGFLKALLENVKGLTPQGVVIAFDTAEPTFRHEADASYKAHRDEAPEQFFADLANLQEILSGAMDLPLCMAPGYEADDVLGTLANRAADAGWRVRILSGDRDLFQLVDDARDIAVLYMGGGPYAKSSGPLTIRREGVIAKLGVPPEEVVDLKALTGDASDNIPGVKGVGPKTAITLLKAHLNLDGIYAALDQQKGALKTKLETDRENAYRSRMLAEILVDIPLPAEPRLTLGDVDAAALAQRLEELELHSLARQLGAFERAFSADHRAQEPSASAAAPDGAPPSLEPEIIQTPAQLEALLERLMAASDPARPIALDTETTSLNPFQAELVGVGLCWGEGVSELAYIPIAHQPAAQQLPLDQVLAALAPWLESTRHPKTLQNAKYDRLILLRHGLSLEGVVMDTLLADYLRDANAKHGLEVLAERNFGFTPTSFSALVAKGETFAAVPIEAAARYCAMDVHLTWRLTPLLRGQLQELGEALPKLLDQVELPLEPVLARMEATGIRIDKPYLATLSEELAGTLAGLEAGARQAAGVEFNLASPKQLGELLFETLGLERRKSRKTKTGWSTDAAVLEKLSGDHPVVPLVLEHRTLSKLKSTYVDALPALVEPETGRVHTDFNQAVTATGRLSSSNPNLQNIPIRTEFSRRIRKAFLPQEGWQLISADYSQIELRILTHLCGEELLVEAYAKGDDVHALTARLLLEKEEVTADERRLGKTINFGVIYGMGAQRFARETGVSQAEAKEFLSKYKQRYPKVFAFLELQERLALSRGYVETILGRRRPFAFDPGGLGRLRGKPPEEIELEVARRAGMEAQQLRAAANAPIQGSSADIIKLAMVQLDQQLRASGLPARLLLQVHDELVLEAAPEALEAVLAAVKQVMENAVRLRVPLLVDTGVGPNWMEAK
;
A
#
# COMPACT_ATOMS: atom_id res chain seq x y z
N MET A 1 -28.21 -22.44 -42.75
CA MET A 1 -29.29 -21.84 -41.95
C MET A 1 -29.15 -22.34 -40.55
N GLY A 2 -28.94 -21.43 -39.59
CA GLY A 2 -28.80 -21.74 -38.16
C GLY A 2 -28.07 -20.56 -37.50
N LYS A 3 -28.75 -19.42 -37.36
CA LYS A 3 -28.27 -18.31 -36.56
C LYS A 3 -28.19 -18.77 -35.11
N GLY A 4 -26.99 -18.89 -34.57
CA GLY A 4 -26.78 -18.98 -33.14
C GLY A 4 -27.16 -17.67 -32.48
N THR A 5 -28.27 -17.67 -31.76
CA THR A 5 -28.66 -16.59 -30.85
C THR A 5 -27.63 -16.54 -29.74
N GLY A 6 -26.86 -15.47 -29.67
CA GLY A 6 -26.06 -15.17 -28.51
C GLY A 6 -26.96 -15.21 -27.27
N MET A 7 -26.70 -16.11 -26.32
CA MET A 7 -27.38 -16.11 -25.03
C MET A 7 -26.96 -14.83 -24.28
N ALA A 8 -27.93 -13.94 -24.03
CA ALA A 8 -27.70 -12.82 -23.13
C ALA A 8 -27.23 -13.38 -21.78
N GLU A 9 -26.19 -12.76 -21.21
CA GLU A 9 -25.67 -13.14 -19.90
C GLU A 9 -26.80 -13.05 -18.84
N ALA A 10 -26.90 -14.03 -17.95
CA ALA A 10 -27.97 -14.07 -16.93
C ALA A 10 -27.89 -12.81 -16.03
N PRO A 11 -29.02 -12.17 -15.71
CA PRO A 11 -29.02 -10.93 -14.92
C PRO A 11 -28.42 -11.18 -13.52
N MET A 12 -27.75 -10.15 -12.97
CA MET A 12 -27.12 -10.22 -11.64
C MET A 12 -27.95 -9.48 -10.60
N LEU A 13 -28.22 -10.15 -9.49
CA LEU A 13 -28.84 -9.60 -8.29
C LEU A 13 -27.82 -9.44 -7.19
N LEU A 14 -27.74 -8.23 -6.61
CA LEU A 14 -26.99 -7.95 -5.39
C LEU A 14 -27.94 -7.96 -4.18
N LEU A 15 -27.75 -8.92 -3.30
CA LEU A 15 -28.39 -8.99 -1.99
C LEU A 15 -27.48 -8.39 -0.94
N VAL A 16 -27.98 -7.49 -0.10
CA VAL A 16 -27.17 -6.76 0.90
C VAL A 16 -27.66 -7.09 2.30
N ASP A 17 -26.77 -7.58 3.13
CA ASP A 17 -26.98 -7.69 4.57
C ASP A 17 -26.91 -6.29 5.19
N GLY A 18 -28.10 -5.72 5.45
CA GLY A 18 -28.28 -4.35 5.88
C GLY A 18 -27.68 -4.08 7.26
N HIS A 19 -27.91 -4.98 8.23
CA HIS A 19 -27.36 -4.81 9.57
C HIS A 19 -25.85 -4.99 9.62
N SER A 20 -25.29 -5.99 8.94
CA SER A 20 -23.84 -6.21 8.88
C SER A 20 -23.12 -4.99 8.30
N LEU A 21 -23.62 -4.42 7.19
CA LEU A 21 -23.04 -3.23 6.57
C LEU A 21 -23.24 -1.98 7.41
N ALA A 22 -24.41 -1.82 8.07
CA ALA A 22 -24.71 -0.69 8.96
C ALA A 22 -23.80 -0.67 10.20
N PHE A 23 -23.65 -1.81 10.90
CA PHE A 23 -22.73 -1.92 12.04
C PHE A 23 -21.29 -1.65 11.64
N ARG A 24 -20.86 -2.20 10.52
CA ARG A 24 -19.52 -1.94 10.00
C ARG A 24 -19.29 -0.46 9.74
N SER A 25 -20.27 0.23 9.15
CA SER A 25 -20.24 1.66 8.88
C SER A 25 -20.17 2.48 10.18
N PHE A 26 -21.01 2.15 11.14
CA PHE A 26 -21.03 2.81 12.45
C PHE A 26 -19.67 2.72 13.17
N TYR A 27 -19.13 1.50 13.34
CA TYR A 27 -17.87 1.29 14.05
C TYR A 27 -16.63 1.76 13.27
N ALA A 28 -16.72 2.01 11.97
CA ALA A 28 -15.64 2.62 11.21
C ALA A 28 -15.36 4.06 11.66
N PHE A 29 -16.39 4.78 12.12
CA PHE A 29 -16.31 6.19 12.52
C PHE A 29 -16.39 6.40 14.05
N ALA A 30 -17.05 5.52 14.79
CA ALA A 30 -17.16 5.57 16.25
C ALA A 30 -15.90 4.95 16.90
N LYS A 31 -14.90 5.76 17.21
CA LYS A 31 -13.72 5.30 17.96
C LYS A 31 -14.00 5.29 19.45
N GLY A 32 -14.13 4.09 20.04
CA GLY A 32 -14.21 3.91 21.50
C GLY A 32 -15.59 4.15 22.12
N GLY A 33 -16.66 4.10 21.33
CA GLY A 33 -18.03 4.20 21.85
C GLY A 33 -18.57 5.62 22.04
N GLU A 34 -17.76 6.66 21.83
CA GLU A 34 -18.19 8.05 21.86
C GLU A 34 -17.74 8.79 20.58
N GLY A 35 -18.72 9.46 19.91
CA GLY A 35 -18.47 10.40 18.83
C GLY A 35 -18.23 9.78 17.45
N GLY A 36 -19.30 9.46 16.73
CA GLY A 36 -19.29 9.21 15.29
C GLY A 36 -19.43 10.51 14.48
N LEU A 37 -19.77 10.38 13.19
CA LEU A 37 -20.15 11.50 12.34
C LEU A 37 -21.56 11.97 12.74
N SER A 38 -21.75 13.28 12.81
CA SER A 38 -23.06 13.89 13.07
C SER A 38 -23.13 15.25 12.38
N THR A 39 -24.36 15.73 12.11
CA THR A 39 -24.62 17.09 11.67
C THR A 39 -24.26 18.10 12.78
N ARG A 40 -24.24 19.38 12.46
CA ARG A 40 -24.01 20.46 13.45
C ARG A 40 -25.09 20.50 14.53
N GLU A 41 -26.30 20.01 14.23
CA GLU A 41 -27.40 19.90 15.17
C GLU A 41 -27.36 18.59 15.99
N GLY A 42 -26.36 17.73 15.76
CA GLY A 42 -26.14 16.49 16.50
C GLY A 42 -26.87 15.26 15.96
N VAL A 43 -27.44 15.31 14.75
CA VAL A 43 -28.06 14.15 14.10
C VAL A 43 -26.96 13.18 13.68
N PRO A 44 -26.99 11.90 14.10
CA PRO A 44 -25.96 10.93 13.76
C PRO A 44 -26.03 10.55 12.27
N THR A 45 -24.84 10.41 11.63
CA THR A 45 -24.71 10.18 10.17
C THR A 45 -23.65 9.16 9.78
N SER A 46 -23.05 8.46 10.75
CA SER A 46 -21.99 7.48 10.52
C SER A 46 -22.45 6.26 9.72
N VAL A 47 -23.65 5.76 10.05
CA VAL A 47 -24.27 4.62 9.37
C VAL A 47 -24.63 5.01 7.95
N THR A 48 -25.37 6.08 7.79
CA THR A 48 -25.85 6.58 6.49
C THR A 48 -24.68 6.87 5.55
N TYR A 49 -23.67 7.60 6.01
CA TYR A 49 -22.49 7.92 5.20
C TYR A 49 -21.71 6.67 4.77
N GLY A 50 -21.37 5.82 5.74
CA GLY A 50 -20.55 4.63 5.45
C GLY A 50 -21.26 3.62 4.59
N PHE A 51 -22.55 3.41 4.84
CA PHE A 51 -23.39 2.48 4.08
C PHE A 51 -23.57 2.91 2.63
N LEU A 52 -24.04 4.15 2.39
CA LEU A 52 -24.25 4.66 1.04
C LEU A 52 -22.97 4.67 0.20
N LYS A 53 -21.84 5.04 0.83
CA LYS A 53 -20.53 4.99 0.18
C LYS A 53 -20.14 3.57 -0.21
N ALA A 54 -20.21 2.62 0.72
CA ALA A 54 -19.87 1.23 0.44
C ALA A 54 -20.81 0.59 -0.59
N LEU A 55 -22.10 0.88 -0.51
CA LEU A 55 -23.09 0.39 -1.48
C LEU A 55 -22.78 0.90 -2.88
N LEU A 56 -22.53 2.21 -3.04
CA LEU A 56 -22.20 2.83 -4.33
C LEU A 56 -20.92 2.23 -4.93
N GLU A 57 -19.87 2.03 -4.12
CA GLU A 57 -18.60 1.43 -4.55
C GLU A 57 -18.81 -0.01 -5.05
N ASN A 58 -19.63 -0.81 -4.35
CA ASN A 58 -19.89 -2.19 -4.73
C ASN A 58 -20.79 -2.30 -5.98
N VAL A 59 -21.81 -1.45 -6.10
CA VAL A 59 -22.70 -1.46 -7.26
C VAL A 59 -21.97 -1.02 -8.52
N LYS A 60 -21.11 -0.02 -8.44
CA LYS A 60 -20.26 0.40 -9.58
C LYS A 60 -19.35 -0.73 -10.08
N GLY A 61 -18.74 -1.51 -9.16
CA GLY A 61 -17.83 -2.61 -9.50
C GLY A 61 -18.53 -3.85 -10.07
N LEU A 62 -19.82 -4.05 -9.76
CA LEU A 62 -20.58 -5.26 -10.13
C LEU A 62 -21.62 -5.02 -11.22
N THR A 63 -22.09 -3.78 -11.37
CA THR A 63 -23.18 -3.40 -12.30
C THR A 63 -24.41 -4.33 -12.26
N PRO A 64 -24.99 -4.64 -11.05
CA PRO A 64 -26.10 -5.56 -10.93
C PRO A 64 -27.37 -4.99 -11.54
N GLN A 65 -28.22 -5.84 -12.12
CA GLN A 65 -29.53 -5.44 -12.67
C GLN A 65 -30.60 -5.29 -11.57
N GLY A 66 -30.28 -5.71 -10.34
CA GLY A 66 -31.14 -5.52 -9.18
C GLY A 66 -30.36 -5.45 -7.88
N VAL A 67 -30.90 -4.74 -6.91
CA VAL A 67 -30.37 -4.61 -5.55
C VAL A 67 -31.52 -4.76 -4.57
N VAL A 68 -31.37 -5.66 -3.58
CA VAL A 68 -32.34 -5.84 -2.48
C VAL A 68 -31.57 -5.84 -1.16
N ILE A 69 -32.08 -5.15 -0.16
CA ILE A 69 -31.42 -5.02 1.15
C ILE A 69 -32.27 -5.67 2.22
N ALA A 70 -31.72 -6.63 2.96
CA ALA A 70 -32.40 -7.29 4.06
C ALA A 70 -32.01 -6.66 5.41
N PHE A 71 -32.98 -6.43 6.29
CA PHE A 71 -32.77 -5.96 7.66
C PHE A 71 -33.48 -6.90 8.65
N ASP A 72 -32.90 -7.02 9.84
CA ASP A 72 -33.55 -7.70 10.98
C ASP A 72 -34.74 -6.87 11.48
N THR A 73 -35.70 -7.53 12.07
CA THR A 73 -36.80 -6.92 12.82
C THR A 73 -36.49 -6.85 14.32
N ALA A 74 -37.19 -6.01 15.06
CA ALA A 74 -37.04 -5.92 16.53
C ALA A 74 -37.68 -7.09 17.25
N GLU A 75 -38.46 -7.90 16.57
CA GLU A 75 -39.21 -9.03 17.15
C GLU A 75 -38.31 -10.25 17.39
N PRO A 76 -38.55 -11.03 18.49
CA PRO A 76 -37.85 -12.30 18.66
C PRO A 76 -38.05 -13.25 17.48
N THR A 77 -37.00 -13.95 17.13
CA THR A 77 -37.04 -14.95 16.03
C THR A 77 -37.28 -16.35 16.58
N PHE A 78 -37.64 -17.31 15.73
CA PHE A 78 -37.82 -18.71 16.10
C PHE A 78 -36.57 -19.29 16.81
N ARG A 79 -35.37 -18.75 16.58
CA ARG A 79 -34.14 -19.16 17.29
C ARG A 79 -34.16 -18.72 18.75
N HIS A 80 -34.69 -17.51 19.04
CA HIS A 80 -34.88 -17.05 20.43
C HIS A 80 -35.95 -17.84 21.16
N GLU A 81 -37.02 -18.29 20.46
CA GLU A 81 -38.05 -19.18 21.02
C GLU A 81 -37.49 -20.56 21.34
N ALA A 82 -36.59 -21.07 20.50
CA ALA A 82 -35.98 -22.39 20.68
C ALA A 82 -34.87 -22.40 21.75
N ASP A 83 -34.15 -21.30 21.91
CA ASP A 83 -33.10 -21.13 22.91
C ASP A 83 -32.99 -19.66 23.38
N ALA A 84 -33.49 -19.37 24.60
CA ALA A 84 -33.46 -18.03 25.18
C ALA A 84 -32.03 -17.49 25.41
N SER A 85 -31.01 -18.34 25.36
CA SER A 85 -29.61 -17.93 25.48
C SER A 85 -28.98 -17.49 24.12
N TYR A 86 -29.67 -17.73 23.02
CA TYR A 86 -29.19 -17.35 21.67
C TYR A 86 -28.98 -15.82 21.60
N LYS A 87 -27.78 -15.41 21.23
CA LYS A 87 -27.35 -13.97 21.15
C LYS A 87 -27.56 -13.13 22.45
N ALA A 88 -27.91 -13.73 23.59
CA ALA A 88 -28.26 -13.01 24.84
C ALA A 88 -27.11 -12.18 25.45
N HIS A 89 -25.87 -12.38 25.04
CA HIS A 89 -24.70 -11.65 25.53
C HIS A 89 -24.26 -10.51 24.61
N ARG A 90 -24.96 -10.28 23.48
CA ARG A 90 -24.67 -9.14 22.62
C ARG A 90 -25.08 -7.84 23.31
N ASP A 91 -24.15 -6.88 23.36
CA ASP A 91 -24.45 -5.54 23.85
C ASP A 91 -25.51 -4.89 22.94
N GLU A 92 -26.46 -4.17 23.54
CA GLU A 92 -27.39 -3.37 22.76
C GLU A 92 -26.65 -2.28 21.98
N ALA A 93 -27.07 -2.07 20.74
CA ALA A 93 -26.52 -0.98 19.94
C ALA A 93 -26.90 0.38 20.54
N PRO A 94 -26.01 1.39 20.48
CA PRO A 94 -26.32 2.73 20.99
C PRO A 94 -27.55 3.34 20.28
N GLU A 95 -28.34 4.15 21.01
CA GLU A 95 -29.52 4.86 20.44
C GLU A 95 -29.17 5.62 19.14
N GLN A 96 -27.99 6.21 19.07
CA GLN A 96 -27.48 6.89 17.88
C GLN A 96 -27.40 5.98 16.63
N PHE A 97 -27.13 4.69 16.80
CA PHE A 97 -27.12 3.73 15.70
C PHE A 97 -28.52 3.57 15.10
N PHE A 98 -29.54 3.41 15.92
CA PHE A 98 -30.92 3.21 15.46
C PHE A 98 -31.48 4.47 14.80
N ALA A 99 -31.17 5.65 15.35
CA ALA A 99 -31.60 6.92 14.76
C ALA A 99 -31.00 7.14 13.35
N ASP A 100 -29.72 6.83 13.18
CA ASP A 100 -29.03 6.93 11.88
C ASP A 100 -29.47 5.83 10.89
N LEU A 101 -29.74 4.62 11.42
CA LEU A 101 -30.30 3.53 10.60
C LEU A 101 -31.68 3.87 10.03
N ALA A 102 -32.53 4.54 10.80
CA ALA A 102 -33.84 4.99 10.33
C ALA A 102 -33.71 6.02 9.18
N ASN A 103 -32.79 7.00 9.30
CA ASN A 103 -32.46 7.94 8.23
C ASN A 103 -31.96 7.22 6.97
N LEU A 104 -31.12 6.21 7.14
CA LEU A 104 -30.61 5.40 6.03
C LEU A 104 -31.76 4.67 5.30
N GLN A 105 -32.63 3.98 6.07
CA GLN A 105 -33.73 3.22 5.49
C GLN A 105 -34.72 4.11 4.73
N GLU A 106 -34.97 5.32 5.22
CA GLU A 106 -35.79 6.31 4.52
C GLU A 106 -35.18 6.76 3.21
N ILE A 107 -33.85 6.98 3.16
CA ILE A 107 -33.12 7.32 1.91
C ILE A 107 -33.19 6.15 0.94
N LEU A 108 -32.90 4.93 1.38
CA LEU A 108 -32.84 3.75 0.52
C LEU A 108 -34.20 3.45 -0.11
N SER A 109 -35.28 3.46 0.66
CA SER A 109 -36.62 3.13 0.16
C SER A 109 -37.34 4.29 -0.51
N GLY A 110 -37.11 5.54 -0.03
CA GLY A 110 -37.78 6.73 -0.55
C GLY A 110 -37.07 7.35 -1.74
N ALA A 111 -35.85 7.89 -1.51
CA ALA A 111 -35.12 8.62 -2.55
C ALA A 111 -34.39 7.71 -3.55
N MET A 112 -34.00 6.50 -3.15
CA MET A 112 -33.27 5.57 -4.04
C MET A 112 -34.15 4.46 -4.63
N ASP A 113 -35.39 4.34 -4.24
CA ASP A 113 -36.36 3.32 -4.70
C ASP A 113 -35.78 1.88 -4.65
N LEU A 114 -35.06 1.56 -3.57
CA LEU A 114 -34.48 0.24 -3.36
C LEU A 114 -35.40 -0.60 -2.45
N PRO A 115 -35.70 -1.87 -2.81
CA PRO A 115 -36.47 -2.77 -1.98
C PRO A 115 -35.77 -3.09 -0.66
N LEU A 116 -36.46 -2.83 0.45
CA LEU A 116 -36.03 -3.26 1.79
C LEU A 116 -36.89 -4.46 2.20
N CYS A 117 -36.25 -5.55 2.60
CA CYS A 117 -36.91 -6.79 3.03
C CYS A 117 -36.66 -7.08 4.49
N MET A 118 -37.77 -7.34 5.20
CA MET A 118 -37.79 -7.77 6.61
C MET A 118 -38.86 -8.82 6.77
N ALA A 119 -38.61 -9.85 7.58
CA ALA A 119 -39.57 -10.89 7.85
C ALA A 119 -39.73 -11.06 9.39
N PRO A 120 -40.85 -10.68 9.98
CA PRO A 120 -41.13 -10.91 11.42
C PRO A 120 -40.94 -12.36 11.82
N GLY A 121 -40.21 -12.61 12.93
CA GLY A 121 -39.91 -13.96 13.42
C GLY A 121 -38.70 -14.65 12.75
N TYR A 122 -38.06 -14.01 11.77
CA TYR A 122 -36.87 -14.48 11.07
C TYR A 122 -35.75 -13.44 11.09
N GLU A 123 -34.52 -13.87 10.86
CA GLU A 123 -33.37 -13.00 10.75
C GLU A 123 -33.13 -12.54 9.29
N ALA A 124 -32.39 -11.46 9.11
CA ALA A 124 -31.99 -10.98 7.78
C ALA A 124 -31.29 -12.08 6.95
N ASP A 125 -30.52 -12.95 7.59
CA ASP A 125 -29.84 -14.08 6.94
C ASP A 125 -30.82 -15.07 6.29
N ASP A 126 -31.96 -15.36 6.95
CA ASP A 126 -33.01 -16.22 6.41
C ASP A 126 -33.73 -15.55 5.24
N VAL A 127 -33.92 -14.21 5.30
CA VAL A 127 -34.42 -13.42 4.16
C VAL A 127 -33.46 -13.49 2.99
N LEU A 128 -32.17 -13.29 3.22
CA LEU A 128 -31.11 -13.36 2.19
C LEU A 128 -31.04 -14.76 1.57
N GLY A 129 -31.10 -15.82 2.40
CA GLY A 129 -31.11 -17.21 1.95
C GLY A 129 -32.31 -17.53 1.05
N THR A 130 -33.49 -17.07 1.46
CA THR A 130 -34.72 -17.26 0.70
C THR A 130 -34.71 -16.52 -0.63
N LEU A 131 -34.28 -15.24 -0.63
CA LEU A 131 -34.18 -14.45 -1.84
C LEU A 131 -33.10 -14.99 -2.79
N ALA A 132 -31.95 -15.41 -2.26
CA ALA A 132 -30.89 -16.03 -3.06
C ALA A 132 -31.36 -17.31 -3.76
N ASN A 133 -32.07 -18.17 -3.02
CA ASN A 133 -32.64 -19.38 -3.56
C ASN A 133 -33.67 -19.13 -4.66
N ARG A 134 -34.67 -18.24 -4.41
CA ARG A 134 -35.72 -17.91 -5.38
C ARG A 134 -35.16 -17.19 -6.62
N ALA A 135 -34.22 -16.26 -6.44
CA ALA A 135 -33.60 -15.54 -7.54
C ALA A 135 -32.77 -16.49 -8.44
N ALA A 136 -32.01 -17.41 -7.85
CA ALA A 136 -31.25 -18.39 -8.61
C ALA A 136 -32.16 -19.36 -9.39
N ASP A 137 -33.31 -19.77 -8.82
CA ASP A 137 -34.32 -20.57 -9.51
C ASP A 137 -34.97 -19.81 -10.67
N ALA A 138 -35.05 -18.49 -10.56
CA ALA A 138 -35.51 -17.59 -11.63
C ALA A 138 -34.40 -17.25 -12.67
N GLY A 139 -33.20 -17.84 -12.56
CA GLY A 139 -32.11 -17.71 -13.52
C GLY A 139 -31.23 -16.47 -13.28
N TRP A 140 -31.24 -15.86 -12.09
CA TRP A 140 -30.36 -14.77 -11.72
C TRP A 140 -29.02 -15.29 -11.20
N ARG A 141 -27.94 -14.57 -11.49
CA ARG A 141 -26.65 -14.70 -10.78
C ARG A 141 -26.76 -13.94 -9.48
N VAL A 142 -26.45 -14.53 -8.34
CA VAL A 142 -26.66 -13.91 -7.04
C VAL A 142 -25.32 -13.58 -6.37
N ARG A 143 -25.21 -12.37 -5.85
CA ARG A 143 -24.08 -11.90 -5.02
C ARG A 143 -24.63 -11.41 -3.68
N ILE A 144 -24.14 -11.95 -2.57
CA ILE A 144 -24.58 -11.59 -1.21
C ILE A 144 -23.47 -10.77 -0.54
N LEU A 145 -23.70 -9.49 -0.29
CA LEU A 145 -22.73 -8.60 0.36
C LEU A 145 -22.91 -8.64 1.87
N SER A 146 -21.97 -9.24 2.60
CA SER A 146 -21.99 -9.32 4.06
C SER A 146 -20.60 -9.48 4.68
N GLY A 147 -20.47 -9.12 5.95
CA GLY A 147 -19.32 -9.44 6.81
C GLY A 147 -19.46 -10.73 7.59
N ASP A 148 -20.60 -11.44 7.47
CA ASP A 148 -20.86 -12.67 8.20
C ASP A 148 -20.36 -13.91 7.42
N ARG A 149 -19.76 -14.84 8.13
CA ARG A 149 -19.29 -16.13 7.58
C ARG A 149 -20.39 -17.19 7.55
N ASP A 150 -21.48 -16.98 8.23
CA ASP A 150 -22.60 -17.89 8.29
C ASP A 150 -23.26 -18.01 6.93
N LEU A 151 -23.28 -16.92 6.16
CA LEU A 151 -23.74 -16.88 4.78
C LEU A 151 -22.90 -17.72 3.81
N PHE A 152 -21.74 -18.25 4.24
CA PHE A 152 -20.95 -19.17 3.41
C PHE A 152 -21.67 -20.50 3.14
N GLN A 153 -22.64 -20.88 3.99
CA GLN A 153 -23.49 -22.03 3.75
C GLN A 153 -24.40 -21.88 2.52
N LEU A 154 -24.64 -20.62 2.07
CA LEU A 154 -25.48 -20.32 0.90
C LEU A 154 -24.72 -20.35 -0.42
N VAL A 155 -23.38 -20.51 -0.42
CA VAL A 155 -22.56 -20.54 -1.64
C VAL A 155 -22.89 -21.77 -2.47
N ASP A 156 -23.27 -21.55 -3.72
CA ASP A 156 -23.57 -22.59 -4.69
C ASP A 156 -23.04 -22.20 -6.08
N ASP A 157 -21.90 -22.79 -6.48
CA ASP A 157 -21.26 -22.49 -7.75
C ASP A 157 -22.09 -22.97 -8.96
N ALA A 158 -22.91 -24.04 -8.80
CA ALA A 158 -23.74 -24.56 -9.87
C ALA A 158 -24.92 -23.62 -10.21
N ARG A 159 -25.39 -22.84 -9.22
CA ARG A 159 -26.48 -21.88 -9.34
C ARG A 159 -25.96 -20.43 -9.38
N ASP A 160 -24.65 -20.23 -9.48
CA ASP A 160 -23.94 -18.95 -9.44
C ASP A 160 -24.31 -18.04 -8.26
N ILE A 161 -24.41 -18.63 -7.06
CA ILE A 161 -24.56 -17.92 -5.79
C ILE A 161 -23.19 -17.79 -5.14
N ALA A 162 -22.73 -16.55 -4.88
CA ALA A 162 -21.46 -16.28 -4.20
C ALA A 162 -21.61 -15.19 -3.15
N VAL A 163 -20.77 -15.23 -2.09
CA VAL A 163 -20.74 -14.23 -1.04
C VAL A 163 -19.62 -13.23 -1.31
N LEU A 164 -19.96 -11.96 -1.31
CA LEU A 164 -19.03 -10.82 -1.31
C LEU A 164 -18.67 -10.52 0.14
N TYR A 165 -17.61 -11.18 0.60
CA TYR A 165 -17.22 -11.13 2.01
C TYR A 165 -16.40 -9.89 2.33
N MET A 166 -16.94 -9.03 3.18
CA MET A 166 -16.28 -7.85 3.72
C MET A 166 -15.36 -8.24 4.90
N GLY A 167 -14.35 -9.09 4.66
CA GLY A 167 -13.44 -9.60 5.67
C GLY A 167 -12.55 -8.52 6.31
N GLY A 168 -12.28 -8.70 7.61
CA GLY A 168 -11.42 -7.80 8.39
C GLY A 168 -12.24 -6.91 9.33
N GLY A 169 -11.67 -6.59 10.51
CA GLY A 169 -12.31 -5.68 11.49
C GLY A 169 -12.54 -4.29 10.90
N PRO A 170 -13.19 -3.37 11.65
CA PRO A 170 -13.55 -2.01 11.20
C PRO A 170 -12.37 -1.16 10.73
N TYR A 171 -11.15 -1.66 10.86
CA TYR A 171 -9.89 -1.00 10.44
C TYR A 171 -9.14 -1.74 9.34
N ALA A 172 -9.73 -2.74 8.67
CA ALA A 172 -9.09 -3.40 7.52
C ALA A 172 -8.94 -2.39 6.38
N LYS A 173 -7.70 -2.17 5.93
CA LYS A 173 -7.43 -1.34 4.76
C LYS A 173 -8.19 -1.91 3.57
N SER A 174 -8.97 -1.07 2.90
CA SER A 174 -9.89 -1.40 1.83
C SER A 174 -9.20 -1.94 0.58
N SER A 175 -9.07 -3.22 0.47
CA SER A 175 -9.35 -3.93 -0.78
C SER A 175 -10.84 -4.26 -0.73
N GLY A 176 -11.62 -4.08 -1.79
CA GLY A 176 -13.05 -4.38 -1.85
C GLY A 176 -13.40 -5.78 -1.33
N PRO A 177 -14.67 -6.15 -1.27
CA PRO A 177 -15.08 -7.44 -0.73
C PRO A 177 -14.47 -8.59 -1.54
N LEU A 178 -14.10 -9.67 -0.85
CA LEU A 178 -13.61 -10.89 -1.48
C LEU A 178 -14.80 -11.72 -1.99
N THR A 179 -14.82 -12.08 -3.26
CA THR A 179 -15.81 -13.02 -3.79
C THR A 179 -15.49 -14.42 -3.27
N ILE A 180 -16.37 -14.95 -2.44
CA ILE A 180 -16.23 -16.29 -1.86
C ILE A 180 -17.13 -17.25 -2.63
N ARG A 181 -16.51 -18.18 -3.31
CA ARG A 181 -17.07 -19.36 -3.96
C ARG A 181 -16.72 -20.61 -3.16
N ARG A 182 -17.13 -21.80 -3.60
CA ARG A 182 -16.89 -23.08 -2.93
C ARG A 182 -15.46 -23.28 -2.44
N GLU A 183 -14.47 -23.04 -3.29
CA GLU A 183 -13.05 -23.16 -2.90
C GLU A 183 -12.65 -22.14 -1.83
N GLY A 184 -13.20 -20.94 -1.91
CA GLY A 184 -13.00 -19.90 -0.90
C GLY A 184 -13.56 -20.27 0.47
N VAL A 185 -14.71 -20.98 0.53
CA VAL A 185 -15.28 -21.52 1.77
C VAL A 185 -14.36 -22.58 2.34
N ILE A 186 -13.92 -23.55 1.53
CA ILE A 186 -13.00 -24.61 1.95
C ILE A 186 -11.68 -24.00 2.48
N ALA A 187 -11.12 -23.03 1.79
CA ALA A 187 -9.88 -22.36 2.21
C ALA A 187 -10.01 -21.63 3.55
N LYS A 188 -11.20 -21.08 3.86
CA LYS A 188 -11.43 -20.28 5.10
C LYS A 188 -11.92 -21.12 6.29
N LEU A 189 -12.76 -22.12 6.04
CA LEU A 189 -13.42 -22.91 7.10
C LEU A 189 -12.90 -24.36 7.15
N GLY A 190 -12.27 -24.87 6.09
CA GLY A 190 -11.77 -26.25 5.99
C GLY A 190 -12.82 -27.28 5.59
N VAL A 191 -14.05 -26.84 5.30
CA VAL A 191 -15.20 -27.62 4.85
C VAL A 191 -15.89 -26.94 3.67
N PRO A 192 -16.60 -27.68 2.80
CA PRO A 192 -17.41 -27.10 1.73
C PRO A 192 -18.70 -26.44 2.27
N PRO A 193 -19.41 -25.61 1.45
CA PRO A 193 -20.61 -24.88 1.89
C PRO A 193 -21.65 -25.73 2.59
N GLU A 194 -21.95 -26.90 2.06
CA GLU A 194 -22.95 -27.83 2.58
C GLU A 194 -22.62 -28.43 3.96
N GLU A 195 -21.37 -28.33 4.41
CA GLU A 195 -20.92 -28.82 5.71
C GLU A 195 -20.74 -27.71 6.75
N VAL A 196 -20.98 -26.45 6.39
CA VAL A 196 -20.75 -25.28 7.29
C VAL A 196 -21.66 -25.34 8.50
N VAL A 197 -22.93 -25.71 8.33
CA VAL A 197 -23.90 -25.87 9.41
C VAL A 197 -23.46 -26.97 10.37
N ASP A 198 -23.06 -28.14 9.87
CA ASP A 198 -22.60 -29.27 10.69
C ASP A 198 -21.26 -28.99 11.38
N LEU A 199 -20.39 -28.20 10.76
CA LEU A 199 -19.18 -27.68 11.42
C LEU A 199 -19.54 -26.86 12.66
N LYS A 200 -20.49 -25.93 12.53
CA LYS A 200 -20.99 -25.11 13.66
C LYS A 200 -21.76 -25.92 14.70
N ALA A 201 -22.52 -26.92 14.26
CA ALA A 201 -23.19 -27.85 15.16
C ALA A 201 -22.22 -28.56 16.11
N LEU A 202 -21.02 -28.89 15.61
CA LEU A 202 -19.97 -29.56 16.39
C LEU A 202 -19.11 -28.57 17.20
N THR A 203 -18.70 -27.46 16.61
CA THR A 203 -17.75 -26.50 17.24
C THR A 203 -18.42 -25.48 18.13
N GLY A 204 -19.72 -25.26 17.95
CA GLY A 204 -20.43 -24.09 18.48
C GLY A 204 -20.00 -22.79 17.81
N ASP A 205 -20.63 -21.70 18.22
CA ASP A 205 -20.27 -20.34 17.87
C ASP A 205 -20.40 -19.42 19.09
N ALA A 206 -19.26 -18.90 19.54
CA ALA A 206 -19.24 -18.01 20.71
C ALA A 206 -19.83 -16.63 20.41
N SER A 207 -19.92 -16.19 19.15
CA SER A 207 -20.50 -14.89 18.77
C SER A 207 -22.01 -14.89 18.89
N ASP A 208 -22.65 -16.06 18.73
CA ASP A 208 -24.11 -16.22 18.79
C ASP A 208 -24.58 -17.05 19.98
N ASN A 209 -23.63 -17.40 20.86
CA ASN A 209 -23.87 -18.26 22.03
C ASN A 209 -24.42 -19.66 21.67
N ILE A 210 -23.96 -20.18 20.52
CA ILE A 210 -24.30 -21.55 20.10
C ILE A 210 -23.32 -22.53 20.76
N PRO A 211 -23.84 -23.50 21.56
CA PRO A 211 -23.02 -24.31 22.48
C PRO A 211 -22.07 -25.30 21.78
N GLY A 212 -22.51 -25.94 20.71
CA GLY A 212 -21.77 -27.05 20.08
C GLY A 212 -21.59 -28.28 20.95
N VAL A 213 -20.60 -29.11 20.64
CA VAL A 213 -20.14 -30.24 21.43
C VAL A 213 -18.93 -29.82 22.27
N LYS A 214 -19.06 -29.83 23.60
CA LYS A 214 -18.04 -29.35 24.53
C LYS A 214 -16.69 -30.05 24.35
N GLY A 215 -15.67 -29.27 23.97
CA GLY A 215 -14.31 -29.77 23.78
C GLY A 215 -14.06 -30.46 22.43
N VAL A 216 -14.96 -30.25 21.45
CA VAL A 216 -14.74 -30.53 20.04
C VAL A 216 -14.38 -29.19 19.35
N GLY A 217 -13.14 -29.05 18.91
CA GLY A 217 -12.68 -27.86 18.21
C GLY A 217 -12.68 -28.05 16.68
N PRO A 218 -12.40 -26.99 15.90
CA PRO A 218 -12.50 -27.02 14.44
C PRO A 218 -11.73 -28.17 13.77
N LYS A 219 -10.49 -28.44 14.22
CA LYS A 219 -9.70 -29.55 13.64
C LYS A 219 -10.37 -30.92 13.80
N THR A 220 -10.93 -31.18 14.99
CA THR A 220 -11.63 -32.46 15.27
C THR A 220 -12.93 -32.53 14.48
N ALA A 221 -13.71 -31.46 14.43
CA ALA A 221 -14.95 -31.38 13.67
C ALA A 221 -14.73 -31.62 12.16
N ILE A 222 -13.73 -30.94 11.56
CA ILE A 222 -13.37 -31.16 10.16
C ILE A 222 -12.94 -32.60 9.88
N THR A 223 -12.21 -33.25 10.80
CA THR A 223 -11.80 -34.63 10.65
C THR A 223 -13.02 -35.58 10.68
N LEU A 224 -13.97 -35.32 11.57
CA LEU A 224 -15.22 -36.09 11.68
C LEU A 224 -16.09 -35.92 10.44
N LEU A 225 -16.28 -34.69 9.94
CA LEU A 225 -17.06 -34.42 8.73
C LEU A 225 -16.44 -35.05 7.48
N LYS A 226 -15.14 -34.99 7.31
CA LYS A 226 -14.43 -35.68 6.22
C LYS A 226 -14.60 -37.19 6.26
N ALA A 227 -14.73 -37.81 7.45
CA ALA A 227 -14.89 -39.26 7.59
C ALA A 227 -16.34 -39.70 7.44
N HIS A 228 -17.32 -38.89 7.81
CA HIS A 228 -18.73 -39.28 7.96
C HIS A 228 -19.72 -38.36 7.22
N LEU A 229 -19.24 -37.38 6.46
CA LEU A 229 -19.96 -36.48 5.56
C LEU A 229 -20.84 -35.40 6.28
N ASN A 230 -21.56 -35.74 7.32
CA ASN A 230 -22.45 -34.83 8.02
C ASN A 230 -22.65 -35.25 9.50
N LEU A 231 -23.37 -34.42 10.25
CA LEU A 231 -23.66 -34.67 11.66
C LEU A 231 -24.38 -36.02 11.89
N ASP A 232 -25.35 -36.33 11.07
CA ASP A 232 -26.10 -37.59 11.17
C ASP A 232 -25.22 -38.83 10.92
N GLY A 233 -24.31 -38.76 9.93
CA GLY A 233 -23.31 -39.77 9.65
C GLY A 233 -22.32 -39.98 10.81
N ILE A 234 -21.92 -38.90 11.47
CA ILE A 234 -21.07 -38.96 12.67
C ILE A 234 -21.78 -39.72 13.79
N TYR A 235 -23.05 -39.41 14.05
CA TYR A 235 -23.83 -40.07 15.10
C TYR A 235 -24.25 -41.50 14.73
N ALA A 236 -24.47 -41.81 13.46
CA ALA A 236 -24.66 -43.17 12.98
C ALA A 236 -23.41 -44.06 13.16
N ALA A 237 -22.24 -43.44 13.05
CA ALA A 237 -20.94 -44.11 13.23
C ALA A 237 -20.34 -43.95 14.64
N LEU A 238 -21.14 -43.58 15.62
CA LEU A 238 -20.69 -43.24 16.99
C LEU A 238 -19.95 -44.40 17.68
N ASP A 239 -20.35 -45.63 17.42
CA ASP A 239 -19.69 -46.83 17.94
C ASP A 239 -18.28 -47.06 17.38
N GLN A 240 -17.95 -46.43 16.28
CA GLN A 240 -16.60 -46.48 15.69
C GLN A 240 -15.66 -45.48 16.37
N GLN A 241 -16.20 -44.47 17.09
CA GLN A 241 -15.43 -43.49 17.85
C GLN A 241 -14.92 -44.10 19.17
N LYS A 242 -13.72 -43.68 19.60
CA LYS A 242 -13.07 -44.28 20.78
C LYS A 242 -12.74 -43.22 21.83
N GLY A 243 -12.69 -43.64 23.10
CA GLY A 243 -12.19 -42.86 24.21
C GLY A 243 -13.03 -41.60 24.49
N ALA A 244 -12.38 -40.55 24.93
CA ALA A 244 -13.01 -39.29 25.36
C ALA A 244 -13.85 -38.60 24.26
N LEU A 245 -13.53 -38.81 22.97
CA LEU A 245 -14.30 -38.20 21.87
C LEU A 245 -15.70 -38.83 21.78
N LYS A 246 -15.82 -40.15 21.90
CA LYS A 246 -17.12 -40.85 21.92
C LYS A 246 -17.98 -40.32 23.05
N THR A 247 -17.45 -40.28 24.28
CA THR A 247 -18.18 -39.77 25.43
C THR A 247 -18.65 -38.30 25.26
N LYS A 248 -17.83 -37.43 24.66
CA LYS A 248 -18.22 -36.04 24.38
C LYS A 248 -19.40 -35.96 23.43
N LEU A 249 -19.31 -36.67 22.30
CA LEU A 249 -20.38 -36.75 21.30
C LEU A 249 -21.68 -37.31 21.89
N GLU A 250 -21.58 -38.37 22.70
CA GLU A 250 -22.77 -38.98 23.40
C GLU A 250 -23.39 -37.98 24.37
N THR A 251 -22.58 -37.32 25.22
CA THR A 251 -23.05 -36.40 26.25
C THR A 251 -23.72 -35.16 25.67
N ASP A 252 -23.16 -34.59 24.63
CA ASP A 252 -23.64 -33.34 24.04
C ASP A 252 -24.46 -33.54 22.74
N ARG A 253 -25.01 -34.72 22.53
CA ARG A 253 -25.80 -35.03 21.32
C ARG A 253 -26.94 -34.04 21.10
N GLU A 254 -27.72 -33.78 22.11
CA GLU A 254 -28.85 -32.83 22.03
C GLU A 254 -28.38 -31.41 21.75
N ASN A 255 -27.26 -31.00 22.36
CA ASN A 255 -26.62 -29.69 22.07
C ASN A 255 -26.14 -29.60 20.61
N ALA A 256 -25.58 -30.65 20.06
CA ALA A 256 -25.16 -30.66 18.66
C ALA A 256 -26.31 -30.43 17.66
N TYR A 257 -27.43 -31.16 17.87
CA TYR A 257 -28.61 -30.97 17.01
C TYR A 257 -29.30 -29.62 17.24
N ARG A 258 -29.32 -29.12 18.46
CA ARG A 258 -29.81 -27.76 18.77
C ARG A 258 -28.93 -26.73 18.09
N SER A 259 -27.62 -26.88 18.19
CA SER A 259 -26.66 -26.00 17.54
C SER A 259 -26.78 -26.02 16.01
N ARG A 260 -27.07 -27.17 15.41
CA ARG A 260 -27.36 -27.29 13.98
C ARG A 260 -28.57 -26.43 13.59
N MET A 261 -29.69 -26.58 14.32
CA MET A 261 -30.91 -25.80 14.07
C MET A 261 -30.70 -24.28 14.26
N LEU A 262 -29.91 -23.85 15.26
CA LEU A 262 -29.59 -22.45 15.48
C LEU A 262 -28.66 -21.85 14.40
N ALA A 263 -27.75 -22.66 13.82
CA ALA A 263 -26.80 -22.23 12.82
C ALA A 263 -27.32 -22.30 11.38
N GLU A 264 -28.41 -23.03 11.14
CA GLU A 264 -28.99 -23.22 9.82
C GLU A 264 -29.71 -21.96 9.34
N ILE A 265 -29.40 -21.48 8.15
CA ILE A 265 -30.11 -20.40 7.45
C ILE A 265 -31.24 -21.02 6.64
N LEU A 266 -32.47 -20.58 6.91
CA LEU A 266 -33.63 -21.05 6.17
C LEU A 266 -33.68 -20.41 4.77
N VAL A 267 -33.94 -21.22 3.75
CA VAL A 267 -33.91 -20.77 2.34
C VAL A 267 -35.29 -20.72 1.67
N ASP A 268 -36.35 -20.94 2.46
CA ASP A 268 -37.75 -20.88 2.01
C ASP A 268 -38.69 -20.45 3.16
N ILE A 269 -38.53 -19.17 3.60
CA ILE A 269 -39.41 -18.56 4.60
C ILE A 269 -40.56 -17.80 3.90
N PRO A 270 -41.72 -17.61 4.57
CA PRO A 270 -42.77 -16.73 4.09
C PRO A 270 -42.29 -15.27 4.17
N LEU A 271 -42.23 -14.58 3.03
CA LEU A 271 -41.95 -13.14 2.97
C LEU A 271 -43.28 -12.35 3.02
N PRO A 272 -43.37 -11.25 3.76
CA PRO A 272 -44.58 -10.41 3.81
C PRO A 272 -45.00 -9.88 2.43
N ALA A 273 -44.03 -9.61 1.55
CA ALA A 273 -44.22 -9.25 0.16
C ALA A 273 -43.02 -9.72 -0.68
N GLU A 274 -43.26 -10.08 -1.93
CA GLU A 274 -42.17 -10.37 -2.88
C GLU A 274 -41.52 -9.05 -3.32
N PRO A 275 -40.20 -8.86 -3.10
CA PRO A 275 -39.55 -7.66 -3.53
C PRO A 275 -39.34 -7.60 -5.05
N ARG A 276 -39.34 -6.42 -5.59
CA ARG A 276 -38.89 -6.20 -6.96
C ARG A 276 -37.38 -6.56 -7.05
N LEU A 277 -37.01 -7.44 -7.97
CA LEU A 277 -35.62 -7.86 -8.15
C LEU A 277 -34.83 -6.95 -9.11
N THR A 278 -35.52 -6.07 -9.86
CA THR A 278 -34.90 -5.10 -10.78
C THR A 278 -34.69 -3.75 -10.09
N LEU A 279 -33.75 -2.94 -10.60
CA LEU A 279 -33.58 -1.55 -10.16
C LEU A 279 -34.83 -0.72 -10.41
N GLY A 280 -35.09 0.27 -9.57
CA GLY A 280 -36.08 1.32 -9.77
C GLY A 280 -35.43 2.59 -10.30
N ASP A 281 -36.01 3.75 -9.94
CA ASP A 281 -35.51 5.05 -10.36
C ASP A 281 -35.13 5.91 -9.13
N VAL A 282 -33.96 6.48 -9.17
CA VAL A 282 -33.48 7.39 -8.12
C VAL A 282 -34.14 8.74 -8.30
N ASP A 283 -34.84 9.21 -7.27
CA ASP A 283 -35.26 10.63 -7.19
C ASP A 283 -34.04 11.47 -6.75
N ALA A 284 -33.34 12.01 -7.74
CA ALA A 284 -32.13 12.79 -7.50
C ALA A 284 -32.40 14.05 -6.67
N ALA A 285 -33.59 14.67 -6.80
CA ALA A 285 -33.92 15.87 -6.04
C ALA A 285 -34.18 15.52 -4.56
N ALA A 286 -34.93 14.47 -4.30
CA ALA A 286 -35.15 13.96 -2.94
C ALA A 286 -33.85 13.48 -2.30
N LEU A 287 -33.01 12.75 -3.05
CA LEU A 287 -31.70 12.28 -2.56
C LEU A 287 -30.78 13.47 -2.23
N ALA A 288 -30.69 14.47 -3.12
CA ALA A 288 -29.90 15.67 -2.89
C ALA A 288 -30.33 16.39 -1.60
N GLN A 289 -31.65 16.59 -1.44
CA GLN A 289 -32.22 17.26 -0.29
C GLN A 289 -31.85 16.50 1.02
N ARG A 290 -32.05 15.18 1.05
CA ARG A 290 -31.74 14.37 2.25
C ARG A 290 -30.24 14.34 2.58
N LEU A 291 -29.37 14.26 1.56
CA LEU A 291 -27.92 14.32 1.77
C LEU A 291 -27.46 15.70 2.28
N GLU A 292 -28.10 16.78 1.87
CA GLU A 292 -27.83 18.12 2.38
C GLU A 292 -28.35 18.30 3.81
N GLU A 293 -29.57 17.87 4.14
CA GLU A 293 -30.13 17.87 5.49
C GLU A 293 -29.22 17.13 6.50
N LEU A 294 -28.61 16.03 6.06
CA LEU A 294 -27.65 15.24 6.86
C LEU A 294 -26.20 15.74 6.74
N GLU A 295 -25.95 16.88 6.09
CA GLU A 295 -24.64 17.47 5.86
C GLU A 295 -23.63 16.51 5.17
N LEU A 296 -24.12 15.55 4.37
CA LEU A 296 -23.31 14.56 3.66
C LEU A 296 -22.81 15.07 2.30
N HIS A 297 -22.19 16.26 2.28
CA HIS A 297 -21.78 16.99 1.07
C HIS A 297 -20.84 16.20 0.13
N SER A 298 -20.09 15.24 0.64
CA SER A 298 -19.23 14.38 -0.21
C SER A 298 -20.03 13.37 -1.04
N LEU A 299 -21.16 12.89 -0.55
CA LEU A 299 -22.08 12.04 -1.27
C LEU A 299 -22.99 12.88 -2.19
N ALA A 300 -23.42 14.06 -1.75
CA ALA A 300 -24.21 14.99 -2.57
C ALA A 300 -23.46 15.36 -3.87
N ARG A 301 -22.15 15.50 -3.86
CA ARG A 301 -21.34 15.69 -5.07
C ARG A 301 -21.30 14.48 -6.02
N GLN A 302 -21.77 13.33 -5.57
CA GLN A 302 -21.81 12.08 -6.35
C GLN A 302 -23.21 11.70 -6.81
N LEU A 303 -24.19 12.62 -6.78
CA LEU A 303 -25.58 12.38 -7.17
C LEU A 303 -25.69 11.71 -8.55
N GLY A 304 -25.05 12.24 -9.57
CA GLY A 304 -25.04 11.62 -10.89
C GLY A 304 -24.43 10.21 -10.95
N ALA A 305 -23.61 9.84 -9.96
CA ALA A 305 -23.13 8.47 -9.84
C ALA A 305 -24.16 7.54 -9.20
N PHE A 306 -24.98 8.05 -8.25
CA PHE A 306 -26.12 7.30 -7.71
C PHE A 306 -27.20 7.08 -8.78
N GLU A 307 -27.57 8.11 -9.54
CA GLU A 307 -28.53 7.97 -10.65
C GLU A 307 -28.08 6.89 -11.65
N ARG A 308 -26.86 6.98 -12.16
CA ARG A 308 -26.31 5.99 -13.09
C ARG A 308 -26.21 4.57 -12.51
N ALA A 309 -25.91 4.45 -11.21
CA ALA A 309 -25.74 3.15 -10.57
C ALA A 309 -27.06 2.45 -10.23
N PHE A 310 -28.11 3.22 -9.87
CA PHE A 310 -29.34 2.66 -9.27
C PHE A 310 -30.62 2.93 -10.07
N SER A 311 -30.61 3.73 -11.17
CA SER A 311 -31.80 3.94 -12.00
C SER A 311 -31.84 3.03 -13.22
N ALA A 312 -32.99 2.40 -13.43
CA ALA A 312 -33.25 1.55 -14.59
C ALA A 312 -33.32 2.37 -15.91
N ASP A 313 -33.95 3.56 -15.88
CA ASP A 313 -34.11 4.41 -17.05
C ASP A 313 -32.81 5.00 -17.57
N HIS A 314 -31.85 5.35 -16.72
CA HIS A 314 -30.53 5.82 -17.14
C HIS A 314 -29.66 4.73 -17.78
N ARG A 315 -29.93 3.47 -17.46
CA ARG A 315 -29.29 2.31 -18.13
C ARG A 315 -29.97 1.96 -19.46
N ALA A 316 -31.23 2.32 -19.66
CA ALA A 316 -31.99 2.06 -20.88
C ALA A 316 -31.84 3.16 -21.94
N GLN A 317 -31.38 4.36 -21.58
CA GLN A 317 -31.27 5.52 -22.48
C GLN A 317 -29.87 5.70 -23.11
N GLU A 318 -29.02 4.69 -23.12
CA GLU A 318 -27.85 4.76 -24.00
C GLU A 318 -28.28 4.62 -25.45
N PRO A 319 -28.00 5.63 -26.32
CA PRO A 319 -28.41 5.58 -27.72
C PRO A 319 -27.67 4.44 -28.42
N SER A 320 -28.44 3.61 -29.10
CA SER A 320 -27.98 2.68 -30.11
C SER A 320 -27.23 3.45 -31.21
N ALA A 321 -26.01 3.83 -30.98
CA ALA A 321 -25.11 4.38 -31.96
C ALA A 321 -24.01 3.37 -32.20
N SER A 322 -24.01 2.82 -33.41
CA SER A 322 -22.87 2.30 -34.14
C SER A 322 -21.55 2.15 -33.38
N ALA A 323 -21.21 0.90 -32.98
CA ALA A 323 -19.83 0.35 -32.84
C ALA A 323 -18.79 1.22 -32.13
N ALA A 324 -19.04 1.59 -30.88
CA ALA A 324 -18.02 1.81 -29.85
C ALA A 324 -18.43 0.97 -28.64
N ALA A 325 -17.50 0.19 -28.06
CA ALA A 325 -17.75 -0.58 -26.85
C ALA A 325 -18.26 0.34 -25.71
N PRO A 326 -19.16 -0.12 -24.81
CA PRO A 326 -19.65 0.70 -23.72
C PRO A 326 -18.49 1.16 -22.86
N ASP A 327 -18.45 2.45 -22.51
CA ASP A 327 -17.48 3.02 -21.58
C ASP A 327 -17.55 2.22 -20.26
N GLY A 328 -16.47 1.49 -19.94
CA GLY A 328 -16.35 0.68 -18.74
C GLY A 328 -16.23 -0.84 -18.93
N ALA A 329 -16.38 -1.37 -20.14
CA ALA A 329 -16.00 -2.77 -20.40
C ALA A 329 -14.58 -2.85 -20.98
N PRO A 330 -13.74 -3.82 -20.57
CA PRO A 330 -12.44 -4.00 -21.19
C PRO A 330 -12.62 -4.28 -22.71
N PRO A 331 -11.81 -3.66 -23.58
CA PRO A 331 -11.90 -3.90 -25.02
C PRO A 331 -11.57 -5.36 -25.33
N SER A 332 -12.27 -5.97 -26.28
CA SER A 332 -11.92 -7.28 -26.79
C SER A 332 -10.76 -7.14 -27.76
N LEU A 333 -9.54 -7.40 -27.28
CA LEU A 333 -8.30 -7.26 -28.06
C LEU A 333 -8.00 -8.53 -28.85
N GLU A 334 -7.49 -8.37 -30.06
CA GLU A 334 -7.13 -9.44 -31.01
C GLU A 334 -5.63 -9.32 -31.37
N PRO A 335 -4.72 -9.71 -30.45
CA PRO A 335 -3.28 -9.63 -30.69
C PRO A 335 -2.83 -10.56 -31.81
N GLU A 336 -1.93 -10.08 -32.66
CA GLU A 336 -1.18 -10.93 -33.57
C GLU A 336 -0.19 -11.78 -32.75
N ILE A 337 -0.34 -13.13 -32.81
CA ILE A 337 0.58 -14.03 -32.13
C ILE A 337 1.72 -14.38 -33.10
N ILE A 338 2.95 -13.97 -32.77
CA ILE A 338 4.13 -14.11 -33.61
C ILE A 338 4.80 -15.45 -33.32
N GLN A 339 4.57 -16.42 -34.20
CA GLN A 339 5.05 -17.79 -34.04
C GLN A 339 6.00 -18.24 -35.16
N THR A 340 6.18 -17.41 -36.20
CA THR A 340 7.03 -17.75 -37.35
C THR A 340 8.03 -16.63 -37.62
N PRO A 341 9.22 -16.97 -38.24
CA PRO A 341 10.21 -15.95 -38.62
C PRO A 341 9.65 -14.87 -39.56
N ALA A 342 8.76 -15.23 -40.50
CA ALA A 342 8.17 -14.27 -41.44
C ALA A 342 7.25 -13.26 -40.72
N GLN A 343 6.46 -13.70 -39.70
CA GLN A 343 5.68 -12.79 -38.89
C GLN A 343 6.58 -11.84 -38.07
N LEU A 344 7.67 -12.37 -37.49
CA LEU A 344 8.64 -11.57 -36.77
C LEU A 344 9.29 -10.50 -37.64
N GLU A 345 9.66 -10.83 -38.85
CA GLU A 345 10.25 -9.89 -39.83
C GLU A 345 9.24 -8.77 -40.19
N ALA A 346 7.98 -9.14 -40.48
CA ALA A 346 6.93 -8.15 -40.78
C ALA A 346 6.64 -7.23 -39.58
N LEU A 347 6.69 -7.77 -38.37
CA LEU A 347 6.56 -6.99 -37.14
C LEU A 347 7.71 -6.00 -36.98
N LEU A 348 8.96 -6.45 -37.22
CA LEU A 348 10.16 -5.60 -37.17
C LEU A 348 10.12 -4.45 -38.14
N GLU A 349 9.69 -4.68 -39.40
CA GLU A 349 9.52 -3.61 -40.37
C GLU A 349 8.59 -2.50 -39.84
N ARG A 350 7.50 -2.90 -39.16
CA ARG A 350 6.54 -1.98 -38.55
C ARG A 350 7.16 -1.22 -37.37
N LEU A 351 7.88 -1.91 -36.50
CA LEU A 351 8.55 -1.31 -35.34
C LEU A 351 9.63 -0.29 -35.77
N MET A 352 10.40 -0.63 -36.80
CA MET A 352 11.46 0.23 -37.34
C MET A 352 10.91 1.44 -38.10
N ALA A 353 9.67 1.39 -38.56
CA ALA A 353 9.02 2.53 -39.22
C ALA A 353 8.50 3.57 -38.21
N ALA A 354 8.27 3.18 -36.96
CA ALA A 354 7.72 4.06 -35.93
C ALA A 354 8.83 4.92 -35.32
N SER A 355 8.74 6.26 -35.48
CA SER A 355 9.74 7.22 -35.00
C SER A 355 9.16 8.48 -34.36
N ASP A 356 7.81 8.55 -34.19
CA ASP A 356 7.13 9.70 -33.62
C ASP A 356 7.10 9.59 -32.07
N PRO A 357 7.78 10.48 -31.33
CA PRO A 357 7.76 10.47 -29.88
C PRO A 357 6.39 10.73 -29.25
N ALA A 358 5.45 11.32 -29.99
CA ALA A 358 4.08 11.53 -29.54
C ALA A 358 3.23 10.24 -29.63
N ARG A 359 3.70 9.25 -30.40
CA ARG A 359 3.04 7.95 -30.59
C ARG A 359 4.06 6.81 -30.41
N PRO A 360 4.62 6.68 -29.20
CA PRO A 360 5.60 5.63 -28.91
C PRO A 360 4.96 4.25 -28.97
N ILE A 361 5.75 3.22 -29.21
CA ILE A 361 5.30 1.83 -29.12
C ILE A 361 5.33 1.41 -27.65
N ALA A 362 4.22 0.85 -27.16
CA ALA A 362 4.20 0.23 -25.83
C ALA A 362 4.86 -1.14 -25.89
N LEU A 363 5.69 -1.42 -24.89
CA LEU A 363 6.43 -2.66 -24.68
C LEU A 363 6.16 -3.19 -23.29
N ASP A 364 6.00 -4.51 -23.14
CA ASP A 364 5.90 -5.21 -21.87
C ASP A 364 6.53 -6.60 -22.00
N THR A 365 7.11 -7.12 -20.90
CA THR A 365 7.72 -8.45 -20.86
C THR A 365 7.01 -9.34 -19.85
N GLU A 366 6.59 -10.52 -20.27
CA GLU A 366 6.03 -11.54 -19.42
C GLU A 366 7.10 -12.53 -18.94
N THR A 367 7.15 -12.80 -17.65
CA THR A 367 8.25 -13.53 -17.02
C THR A 367 7.78 -14.54 -15.97
N THR A 368 8.69 -15.42 -15.55
CA THR A 368 8.40 -16.46 -14.55
C THR A 368 8.43 -15.97 -13.09
N SER A 369 9.00 -14.79 -12.80
CA SER A 369 9.21 -14.30 -11.42
C SER A 369 9.21 -12.78 -11.36
N LEU A 370 8.79 -12.20 -10.22
CA LEU A 370 8.96 -10.77 -9.94
C LEU A 370 10.40 -10.36 -9.60
N ASN A 371 11.27 -11.35 -9.28
CA ASN A 371 12.69 -11.09 -9.11
C ASN A 371 13.39 -11.10 -10.48
N PRO A 372 13.85 -9.96 -11.01
CA PRO A 372 14.40 -9.89 -12.35
C PRO A 372 15.70 -10.69 -12.53
N PHE A 373 16.42 -11.01 -11.44
CA PHE A 373 17.65 -11.80 -11.47
C PHE A 373 17.42 -13.31 -11.59
N GLN A 374 16.20 -13.77 -11.30
CA GLN A 374 15.80 -15.17 -11.35
C GLN A 374 14.68 -15.44 -12.36
N ALA A 375 14.13 -14.37 -12.94
CA ALA A 375 13.05 -14.45 -13.89
C ALA A 375 13.54 -14.92 -15.27
N GLU A 376 12.78 -15.79 -15.92
CA GLU A 376 12.97 -16.15 -17.30
C GLU A 376 11.94 -15.45 -18.19
N LEU A 377 12.35 -14.99 -19.38
CA LEU A 377 11.47 -14.32 -20.32
C LEU A 377 10.53 -15.34 -20.98
N VAL A 378 9.22 -15.16 -20.79
CA VAL A 378 8.18 -16.04 -21.32
C VAL A 378 7.56 -15.50 -22.62
N GLY A 379 7.43 -14.18 -22.71
CA GLY A 379 6.87 -13.53 -23.89
C GLY A 379 7.10 -12.03 -23.90
N VAL A 380 6.84 -11.41 -25.06
CA VAL A 380 6.97 -9.96 -25.28
C VAL A 380 5.69 -9.42 -25.90
N GLY A 381 5.07 -8.42 -25.27
CA GLY A 381 3.90 -7.71 -25.77
C GLY A 381 4.27 -6.36 -26.39
N LEU A 382 3.58 -5.98 -27.45
CA LEU A 382 3.79 -4.74 -28.20
C LEU A 382 2.45 -4.13 -28.62
N CYS A 383 2.33 -2.79 -28.53
CA CYS A 383 1.17 -2.06 -29.02
C CYS A 383 1.60 -0.75 -29.68
N TRP A 384 1.07 -0.48 -30.90
CA TRP A 384 1.43 0.70 -31.71
C TRP A 384 0.24 1.58 -32.08
N GLY A 385 -0.97 1.27 -31.59
CA GLY A 385 -2.15 2.09 -31.85
C GLY A 385 -3.37 1.76 -30.98
N GLU A 386 -4.49 2.44 -31.24
CA GLU A 386 -5.75 2.27 -30.50
C GLU A 386 -6.57 1.06 -30.96
N GLY A 387 -6.31 0.59 -32.20
CA GLY A 387 -7.09 -0.50 -32.81
C GLY A 387 -6.90 -1.80 -32.06
N VAL A 388 -7.99 -2.59 -31.97
CA VAL A 388 -8.01 -3.89 -31.27
C VAL A 388 -7.05 -4.94 -31.81
N SER A 389 -6.50 -4.72 -33.04
CA SER A 389 -5.51 -5.55 -33.71
C SER A 389 -4.17 -4.83 -33.93
N GLU A 390 -3.97 -3.61 -33.39
CA GLU A 390 -2.72 -2.87 -33.47
C GLU A 390 -1.75 -3.23 -32.34
N LEU A 391 -1.59 -4.53 -32.09
CA LEU A 391 -0.79 -5.10 -31.03
C LEU A 391 -0.36 -6.53 -31.38
N ALA A 392 0.74 -6.96 -30.77
CA ALA A 392 1.31 -8.28 -30.99
C ALA A 392 1.82 -8.90 -29.69
N TYR A 393 1.84 -10.24 -29.67
CA TYR A 393 2.46 -11.03 -28.63
C TYR A 393 3.46 -12.01 -29.24
N ILE A 394 4.68 -12.05 -28.72
CA ILE A 394 5.73 -12.98 -29.14
C ILE A 394 5.92 -14.03 -28.05
N PRO A 395 5.37 -15.24 -28.16
CA PRO A 395 5.60 -16.31 -27.18
C PRO A 395 7.02 -16.88 -27.33
N ILE A 396 7.70 -17.12 -26.19
CA ILE A 396 9.12 -17.55 -26.18
C ILE A 396 9.31 -18.81 -25.35
N ALA A 397 8.78 -18.88 -24.11
CA ALA A 397 9.08 -19.96 -23.18
C ALA A 397 7.83 -20.53 -22.50
N HIS A 398 6.70 -20.61 -23.17
CA HIS A 398 5.51 -21.26 -22.68
C HIS A 398 5.65 -22.78 -22.58
N GLN A 399 4.94 -23.39 -21.64
CA GLN A 399 4.90 -24.83 -21.40
C GLN A 399 3.44 -25.37 -21.39
N PRO A 400 3.15 -26.50 -22.05
CA PRO A 400 4.05 -27.31 -22.86
C PRO A 400 4.54 -26.55 -24.11
N ALA A 401 5.72 -26.92 -24.61
CA ALA A 401 6.33 -26.26 -25.78
C ALA A 401 5.37 -26.33 -26.99
N ALA A 402 4.65 -25.24 -27.22
CA ALA A 402 3.80 -25.03 -28.38
C ALA A 402 4.63 -24.42 -29.51
N GLN A 403 4.02 -24.09 -30.66
CA GLN A 403 4.68 -23.30 -31.69
C GLN A 403 5.11 -21.93 -31.15
N GLN A 404 6.38 -21.75 -30.93
CA GLN A 404 6.99 -20.49 -30.45
C GLN A 404 8.40 -20.37 -31.05
N LEU A 405 8.90 -19.12 -31.13
CA LEU A 405 10.22 -18.86 -31.67
C LEU A 405 11.30 -19.03 -30.58
N PRO A 406 12.53 -19.48 -30.97
CA PRO A 406 13.64 -19.54 -30.04
C PRO A 406 13.96 -18.15 -29.44
N LEU A 407 14.28 -18.08 -28.16
CA LEU A 407 14.62 -16.85 -27.45
C LEU A 407 15.72 -16.05 -28.16
N ASP A 408 16.84 -16.71 -28.52
CA ASP A 408 17.98 -16.06 -29.16
C ASP A 408 17.60 -15.43 -30.51
N GLN A 409 16.73 -16.08 -31.28
CA GLN A 409 16.23 -15.55 -32.54
C GLN A 409 15.38 -14.30 -32.32
N VAL A 410 14.47 -14.32 -31.36
CA VAL A 410 13.59 -13.18 -31.03
C VAL A 410 14.42 -11.99 -30.54
N LEU A 411 15.34 -12.23 -29.61
CA LEU A 411 16.17 -11.18 -29.03
C LEU A 411 17.12 -10.56 -30.07
N ALA A 412 17.78 -11.39 -30.92
CA ALA A 412 18.62 -10.91 -31.99
C ALA A 412 17.84 -10.06 -33.00
N ALA A 413 16.60 -10.44 -33.31
CA ALA A 413 15.74 -9.69 -34.19
C ALA A 413 15.27 -8.34 -33.58
N LEU A 414 14.90 -8.33 -32.34
CA LEU A 414 14.41 -7.12 -31.63
C LEU A 414 15.55 -6.14 -31.25
N ALA A 415 16.79 -6.60 -31.11
CA ALA A 415 17.92 -5.80 -30.64
C ALA A 415 18.09 -4.46 -31.38
N PRO A 416 18.05 -4.37 -32.75
CA PRO A 416 18.19 -3.08 -33.44
C PRO A 416 17.12 -2.06 -33.09
N TRP A 417 15.91 -2.50 -32.76
CA TRP A 417 14.81 -1.64 -32.34
C TRP A 417 14.92 -1.30 -30.84
N LEU A 418 15.19 -2.28 -29.97
CA LEU A 418 15.32 -2.09 -28.52
C LEU A 418 16.44 -1.11 -28.17
N GLU A 419 17.59 -1.23 -28.80
CA GLU A 419 18.78 -0.42 -28.52
C GLU A 419 18.80 0.95 -29.24
N SER A 420 17.75 1.25 -30.00
CA SER A 420 17.68 2.49 -30.77
C SER A 420 16.97 3.61 -30.00
N THR A 421 17.63 4.75 -29.87
CA THR A 421 17.04 5.99 -29.35
C THR A 421 16.07 6.66 -30.35
N ARG A 422 16.11 6.26 -31.65
CA ARG A 422 15.22 6.81 -32.68
C ARG A 422 13.80 6.25 -32.63
N HIS A 423 13.61 5.11 -32.00
CA HIS A 423 12.34 4.41 -31.94
C HIS A 423 11.76 4.59 -30.53
N PRO A 424 10.81 5.52 -30.35
CA PRO A 424 10.28 5.84 -29.02
C PRO A 424 9.45 4.70 -28.46
N LYS A 425 9.63 4.42 -27.19
CA LYS A 425 8.96 3.37 -26.44
C LYS A 425 8.27 3.94 -25.21
N THR A 426 7.15 3.31 -24.82
CA THR A 426 6.46 3.58 -23.55
C THR A 426 6.28 2.27 -22.80
N LEU A 427 6.44 2.28 -21.48
CA LEU A 427 6.31 1.12 -20.63
C LEU A 427 5.58 1.49 -19.33
N GLN A 428 5.17 0.47 -18.60
CA GLN A 428 4.70 0.58 -17.22
C GLN A 428 5.74 -0.05 -16.30
N ASN A 429 6.48 0.73 -15.50
CA ASN A 429 7.59 0.26 -14.67
C ASN A 429 8.77 -0.28 -15.51
N ALA A 430 9.24 0.54 -16.44
CA ALA A 430 10.26 0.21 -17.44
C ALA A 430 11.56 -0.38 -16.85
N LYS A 431 11.89 -0.08 -15.61
CA LYS A 431 13.07 -0.60 -14.93
C LYS A 431 13.08 -2.14 -14.85
N TYR A 432 11.92 -2.76 -14.64
CA TYR A 432 11.82 -4.22 -14.59
C TYR A 432 12.16 -4.84 -15.96
N ASP A 433 11.52 -4.38 -17.02
CA ASP A 433 11.76 -4.88 -18.39
C ASP A 433 13.20 -4.65 -18.81
N ARG A 434 13.77 -3.49 -18.48
CA ARG A 434 15.17 -3.18 -18.71
C ARG A 434 16.10 -4.18 -18.02
N LEU A 435 15.84 -4.56 -16.77
CA LEU A 435 16.65 -5.53 -16.05
C LEU A 435 16.57 -6.92 -16.70
N ILE A 436 15.39 -7.34 -17.14
CA ILE A 436 15.23 -8.58 -17.92
C ILE A 436 16.07 -8.55 -19.19
N LEU A 437 15.99 -7.47 -19.99
CA LEU A 437 16.74 -7.33 -21.22
C LEU A 437 18.26 -7.24 -20.98
N LEU A 438 18.71 -6.53 -19.94
CA LEU A 438 20.13 -6.45 -19.56
C LEU A 438 20.74 -7.82 -19.24
N ARG A 439 20.00 -8.72 -18.60
CA ARG A 439 20.45 -10.11 -18.36
C ARG A 439 20.68 -10.91 -19.64
N HIS A 440 19.99 -10.53 -20.71
CA HIS A 440 20.19 -11.10 -22.04
C HIS A 440 21.19 -10.31 -22.89
N GLY A 441 21.90 -9.34 -22.30
CA GLY A 441 22.93 -8.55 -22.99
C GLY A 441 22.37 -7.44 -23.89
N LEU A 442 21.07 -7.11 -23.77
CA LEU A 442 20.42 -6.06 -24.56
C LEU A 442 20.19 -4.78 -23.75
N SER A 443 20.43 -3.63 -24.37
CA SER A 443 20.04 -2.33 -23.81
C SER A 443 18.63 -1.95 -24.24
N LEU A 444 17.87 -1.36 -23.37
CA LEU A 444 16.58 -0.73 -23.69
C LEU A 444 16.80 0.79 -23.81
N GLU A 445 16.71 1.32 -25.04
CA GLU A 445 16.90 2.74 -25.31
C GLU A 445 15.62 3.37 -25.88
N GLY A 446 15.55 4.69 -25.91
CA GLY A 446 14.40 5.43 -26.47
C GLY A 446 13.12 5.36 -25.64
N VAL A 447 13.19 5.10 -24.35
CA VAL A 447 12.03 5.19 -23.45
C VAL A 447 11.67 6.66 -23.26
N VAL A 448 10.52 7.07 -23.77
CA VAL A 448 10.00 8.46 -23.70
C VAL A 448 8.88 8.62 -22.69
N MET A 449 8.37 7.51 -22.15
CA MET A 449 7.34 7.51 -21.12
C MET A 449 7.41 6.24 -20.27
N ASP A 450 7.24 6.41 -18.97
CA ASP A 450 6.90 5.37 -18.01
C ASP A 450 5.62 5.81 -17.30
N THR A 451 4.54 5.07 -17.50
CA THR A 451 3.21 5.44 -17.00
C THR A 451 3.11 5.37 -15.47
N LEU A 452 3.90 4.50 -14.82
CA LEU A 452 4.01 4.47 -13.36
C LEU A 452 4.67 5.75 -12.81
N LEU A 453 5.78 6.20 -13.40
CA LEU A 453 6.49 7.41 -12.97
C LEU A 453 5.68 8.67 -13.26
N ALA A 454 4.97 8.72 -14.40
CA ALA A 454 4.11 9.84 -14.74
C ALA A 454 2.94 9.99 -13.76
N ASP A 455 2.25 8.89 -13.42
CA ASP A 455 1.17 8.91 -12.44
C ASP A 455 1.66 9.23 -11.02
N TYR A 456 2.84 8.72 -10.65
CA TYR A 456 3.46 9.07 -9.38
C TYR A 456 3.76 10.58 -9.26
N LEU A 457 4.23 11.24 -10.32
CA LEU A 457 4.41 12.69 -10.32
C LEU A 457 3.09 13.45 -10.25
N ARG A 458 2.01 12.91 -10.82
CA ARG A 458 0.68 13.48 -10.75
C ARG A 458 0.12 13.44 -9.33
N ASP A 459 0.26 12.33 -8.63
CA ASP A 459 -0.21 12.14 -7.25
C ASP A 459 0.58 11.06 -6.49
N ALA A 460 1.61 11.47 -5.77
CA ALA A 460 2.48 10.57 -5.01
C ALA A 460 1.78 9.77 -3.89
N ASN A 461 0.52 10.08 -3.54
CA ASN A 461 -0.25 9.34 -2.53
C ASN A 461 -1.13 8.23 -3.14
N ALA A 462 -1.26 8.20 -4.47
CA ALA A 462 -2.08 7.22 -5.16
C ALA A 462 -1.37 5.84 -5.27
N LYS A 463 -2.11 4.83 -5.71
CA LYS A 463 -1.54 3.58 -6.20
C LYS A 463 -1.32 3.71 -7.71
N HIS A 464 -0.19 3.22 -8.20
CA HIS A 464 0.29 3.43 -9.56
C HIS A 464 0.30 2.15 -10.40
N GLY A 465 -0.26 1.03 -9.91
CA GLY A 465 -0.39 -0.21 -10.67
C GLY A 465 -1.35 -0.06 -11.84
N LEU A 466 -1.07 -0.79 -12.93
CA LEU A 466 -1.79 -0.68 -14.20
C LEU A 466 -3.30 -0.94 -14.04
N GLU A 467 -3.69 -1.92 -13.21
CA GLU A 467 -5.11 -2.18 -12.88
C GLU A 467 -5.82 -0.95 -12.28
N VAL A 468 -5.12 -0.26 -11.35
CA VAL A 468 -5.68 0.95 -10.70
C VAL A 468 -5.73 2.13 -11.66
N LEU A 469 -4.74 2.22 -12.56
CA LEU A 469 -4.72 3.25 -13.61
C LEU A 469 -5.85 3.03 -14.62
N ALA A 470 -6.11 1.78 -15.00
CA ALA A 470 -7.21 1.42 -15.88
C ALA A 470 -8.58 1.74 -15.26
N GLU A 471 -8.79 1.34 -14.01
CA GLU A 471 -10.03 1.62 -13.28
C GLU A 471 -10.27 3.14 -13.17
N ARG A 472 -9.24 3.90 -12.79
CA ARG A 472 -9.34 5.34 -12.56
C ARG A 472 -9.59 6.14 -13.84
N ASN A 473 -8.94 5.76 -14.95
CA ASN A 473 -8.94 6.57 -16.17
C ASN A 473 -9.92 6.05 -17.24
N PHE A 474 -10.23 4.75 -17.21
CA PHE A 474 -11.08 4.11 -18.25
C PHE A 474 -12.30 3.40 -17.69
N GLY A 475 -12.45 3.32 -16.36
CA GLY A 475 -13.65 2.80 -15.69
C GLY A 475 -13.78 1.28 -15.68
N PHE A 476 -12.76 0.52 -16.03
CA PHE A 476 -12.77 -0.94 -15.96
C PHE A 476 -11.52 -1.50 -15.29
N THR A 477 -11.64 -2.72 -14.74
CA THR A 477 -10.53 -3.46 -14.14
C THR A 477 -10.13 -4.59 -15.08
N PRO A 478 -8.86 -4.64 -15.55
CA PRO A 478 -8.38 -5.74 -16.39
C PRO A 478 -8.27 -7.05 -15.59
N THR A 479 -8.06 -8.16 -16.29
CA THR A 479 -7.82 -9.47 -15.66
C THR A 479 -6.57 -9.39 -14.81
N SER A 480 -6.64 -9.77 -13.54
CA SER A 480 -5.47 -9.78 -12.65
C SER A 480 -4.56 -10.97 -12.93
N PHE A 481 -3.26 -10.82 -12.66
CA PHE A 481 -2.29 -11.91 -12.74
C PHE A 481 -2.72 -13.14 -11.92
N SER A 482 -3.26 -12.92 -10.71
CA SER A 482 -3.72 -14.01 -9.84
C SER A 482 -4.97 -14.76 -10.33
N ALA A 483 -5.72 -14.19 -11.26
CA ALA A 483 -6.83 -14.87 -11.93
C ALA A 483 -6.36 -15.71 -13.13
N LEU A 484 -5.19 -15.41 -13.68
CA LEU A 484 -4.62 -16.06 -14.85
C LEU A 484 -3.67 -17.22 -14.48
N VAL A 485 -2.81 -16.99 -13.47
CA VAL A 485 -1.78 -17.96 -13.06
C VAL A 485 -2.24 -18.74 -11.83
N ALA A 486 -2.31 -20.06 -11.95
CA ALA A 486 -2.71 -20.93 -10.85
C ALA A 486 -1.69 -20.90 -9.71
N LYS A 487 -2.16 -21.10 -8.49
CA LYS A 487 -1.29 -21.04 -7.29
C LYS A 487 -0.18 -22.10 -7.35
N GLY A 488 1.06 -21.64 -7.35
CA GLY A 488 2.26 -22.49 -7.38
C GLY A 488 2.80 -22.72 -8.79
N GLU A 489 2.15 -22.20 -9.81
CA GLU A 489 2.63 -22.19 -11.19
C GLU A 489 3.27 -20.81 -11.54
N THR A 490 3.91 -20.76 -12.69
CA THR A 490 4.49 -19.53 -13.26
C THR A 490 3.72 -19.13 -14.52
N PHE A 491 3.95 -17.92 -15.03
CA PHE A 491 3.34 -17.45 -16.26
C PHE A 491 3.62 -18.37 -17.47
N ALA A 492 4.72 -19.12 -17.45
CA ALA A 492 5.06 -20.10 -18.48
C ALA A 492 4.01 -21.21 -18.65
N ALA A 493 3.23 -21.51 -17.61
CA ALA A 493 2.16 -22.51 -17.68
C ALA A 493 0.85 -21.98 -18.30
N VAL A 494 0.73 -20.66 -18.51
CA VAL A 494 -0.45 -20.05 -19.11
C VAL A 494 -0.51 -20.38 -20.62
N PRO A 495 -1.66 -20.82 -21.15
CA PRO A 495 -1.83 -21.02 -22.60
C PRO A 495 -1.53 -19.76 -23.41
N ILE A 496 -0.85 -19.91 -24.54
CA ILE A 496 -0.35 -18.77 -25.36
C ILE A 496 -1.47 -17.77 -25.71
N GLU A 497 -2.66 -18.24 -26.09
CA GLU A 497 -3.80 -17.36 -26.43
C GLU A 497 -4.32 -16.57 -25.23
N ALA A 498 -4.27 -17.15 -24.04
CA ALA A 498 -4.67 -16.47 -22.80
C ALA A 498 -3.59 -15.45 -22.37
N ALA A 499 -2.32 -15.84 -22.45
CA ALA A 499 -1.19 -14.96 -22.20
C ALA A 499 -1.15 -13.79 -23.20
N ALA A 500 -1.38 -14.05 -24.47
CA ALA A 500 -1.43 -13.03 -25.52
C ALA A 500 -2.53 -11.99 -25.23
N ARG A 501 -3.73 -12.42 -24.83
CA ARG A 501 -4.81 -11.46 -24.47
C ARG A 501 -4.52 -10.69 -23.20
N TYR A 502 -3.89 -11.30 -22.22
CA TYR A 502 -3.47 -10.65 -20.98
C TYR A 502 -2.42 -9.55 -21.26
N CYS A 503 -1.31 -9.94 -21.87
CA CYS A 503 -0.22 -9.02 -22.20
C CYS A 503 -0.66 -7.91 -23.18
N ALA A 504 -1.55 -8.26 -24.16
CA ALA A 504 -2.15 -7.30 -25.05
C ALA A 504 -2.92 -6.20 -24.31
N MET A 505 -3.63 -6.56 -23.24
CA MET A 505 -4.33 -5.58 -22.40
C MET A 505 -3.35 -4.65 -21.69
N ASP A 506 -2.25 -5.17 -21.15
CA ASP A 506 -1.26 -4.39 -20.43
C ASP A 506 -0.55 -3.38 -21.36
N VAL A 507 -0.12 -3.80 -22.57
CA VAL A 507 0.49 -2.89 -23.54
C VAL A 507 -0.51 -1.90 -24.15
N HIS A 508 -1.78 -2.30 -24.34
CA HIS A 508 -2.83 -1.40 -24.83
C HIS A 508 -3.17 -0.30 -23.82
N LEU A 509 -3.28 -0.67 -22.55
CA LEU A 509 -3.48 0.29 -21.47
C LEU A 509 -2.30 1.25 -21.35
N THR A 510 -1.08 0.73 -21.37
CA THR A 510 0.16 1.54 -21.34
C THR A 510 0.21 2.52 -22.48
N TRP A 511 -0.13 2.09 -23.70
CA TRP A 511 -0.19 2.96 -24.87
C TRP A 511 -1.24 4.08 -24.71
N ARG A 512 -2.45 3.75 -24.28
CA ARG A 512 -3.53 4.73 -24.05
C ARG A 512 -3.24 5.71 -22.91
N LEU A 513 -2.63 5.23 -21.82
CA LEU A 513 -2.25 6.05 -20.66
C LEU A 513 -1.16 7.08 -21.01
N THR A 514 -0.31 6.80 -21.97
CA THR A 514 0.82 7.65 -22.35
C THR A 514 0.41 9.09 -22.69
N PRO A 515 -0.43 9.36 -23.68
CA PRO A 515 -0.87 10.73 -23.98
C PRO A 515 -1.74 11.32 -22.89
N LEU A 516 -2.56 10.50 -22.23
CA LEU A 516 -3.46 10.93 -21.18
C LEU A 516 -2.69 11.48 -19.96
N LEU A 517 -1.73 10.71 -19.45
CA LEU A 517 -0.92 11.14 -18.29
C LEU A 517 -0.03 12.32 -18.64
N ARG A 518 0.52 12.37 -19.86
CA ARG A 518 1.30 13.53 -20.34
C ARG A 518 0.43 14.80 -20.34
N GLY A 519 -0.80 14.71 -20.83
CA GLY A 519 -1.76 15.80 -20.81
C GLY A 519 -2.11 16.24 -19.38
N GLN A 520 -2.41 15.29 -18.49
CA GLN A 520 -2.69 15.57 -17.07
C GLN A 520 -1.52 16.25 -16.36
N LEU A 521 -0.29 15.87 -16.63
CA LEU A 521 0.89 16.55 -16.07
C LEU A 521 1.04 17.98 -16.60
N GLN A 522 0.76 18.21 -17.89
CA GLN A 522 0.78 19.56 -18.49
C GLN A 522 -0.28 20.47 -17.90
N GLU A 523 -1.50 19.98 -17.66
CA GLU A 523 -2.57 20.71 -16.98
C GLU A 523 -2.21 21.13 -15.56
N LEU A 524 -1.42 20.31 -14.85
CA LEU A 524 -0.91 20.63 -13.53
C LEU A 524 0.21 21.68 -13.55
N GLY A 525 0.84 21.95 -14.69
CA GLY A 525 1.86 22.96 -14.87
C GLY A 525 3.12 22.44 -15.59
N GLU A 526 3.95 23.36 -16.07
CA GLU A 526 5.15 23.03 -16.88
C GLU A 526 6.27 22.29 -16.10
N ALA A 527 6.28 22.40 -14.78
CA ALA A 527 7.36 21.83 -13.97
C ALA A 527 7.34 20.29 -13.93
N LEU A 528 6.15 19.70 -13.86
CA LEU A 528 6.00 18.25 -13.74
C LEU A 528 6.44 17.49 -15.01
N PRO A 529 6.05 17.90 -16.24
CA PRO A 529 6.61 17.30 -17.45
C PRO A 529 8.12 17.42 -17.53
N LYS A 530 8.69 18.59 -17.17
CA LYS A 530 10.15 18.79 -17.13
C LYS A 530 10.83 17.85 -16.13
N LEU A 531 10.23 17.67 -14.96
CA LEU A 531 10.73 16.76 -13.92
C LEU A 531 10.69 15.31 -14.40
N LEU A 532 9.62 14.90 -15.09
CA LEU A 532 9.54 13.58 -15.72
C LEU A 532 10.68 13.38 -16.72
N ASP A 533 10.82 14.30 -17.68
CA ASP A 533 11.73 14.16 -18.80
C ASP A 533 13.21 14.34 -18.43
N GLN A 534 13.51 15.17 -17.41
CA GLN A 534 14.87 15.51 -17.04
C GLN A 534 15.41 14.77 -15.82
N VAL A 535 14.53 14.22 -15.00
CA VAL A 535 14.93 13.54 -13.74
C VAL A 535 14.42 12.11 -13.68
N GLU A 536 13.10 11.88 -13.68
CA GLU A 536 12.58 10.55 -13.37
C GLU A 536 12.84 9.53 -14.49
N LEU A 537 12.56 9.86 -15.75
CA LEU A 537 12.84 8.96 -16.88
C LEU A 537 14.34 8.71 -17.07
N PRO A 538 15.24 9.71 -17.04
CA PRO A 538 16.67 9.46 -17.14
C PRO A 538 17.27 8.72 -15.94
N LEU A 539 16.65 8.79 -14.76
CA LEU A 539 17.10 8.09 -13.57
C LEU A 539 16.79 6.58 -13.63
N GLU A 540 15.70 6.19 -14.24
CA GLU A 540 15.29 4.78 -14.35
C GLU A 540 16.42 3.87 -14.85
N PRO A 541 17.09 4.15 -16.01
CA PRO A 541 18.20 3.33 -16.47
C PRO A 541 19.46 3.40 -15.57
N VAL A 542 19.65 4.48 -14.81
CA VAL A 542 20.74 4.55 -13.81
C VAL A 542 20.49 3.56 -12.69
N LEU A 543 19.27 3.55 -12.14
CA LEU A 543 18.89 2.59 -11.09
C LEU A 543 18.96 1.15 -11.58
N ALA A 544 18.50 0.87 -12.79
CA ALA A 544 18.60 -0.48 -13.36
C ALA A 544 20.07 -0.95 -13.44
N ARG A 545 21.00 -0.08 -13.84
CA ARG A 545 22.44 -0.42 -13.87
C ARG A 545 23.01 -0.62 -12.46
N MET A 546 22.62 0.20 -11.49
CA MET A 546 23.04 0.03 -10.08
C MET A 546 22.54 -1.30 -9.54
N GLU A 547 21.30 -1.65 -9.79
CA GLU A 547 20.70 -2.92 -9.39
C GLU A 547 21.36 -4.11 -10.08
N ALA A 548 21.57 -4.03 -11.40
CA ALA A 548 22.26 -5.07 -12.16
C ALA A 548 23.72 -5.28 -11.70
N THR A 549 24.40 -4.19 -11.31
CA THR A 549 25.76 -4.27 -10.77
C THR A 549 25.77 -4.90 -9.37
N GLY A 550 24.90 -4.44 -8.45
CA GLY A 550 24.89 -4.87 -7.06
C GLY A 550 26.18 -4.50 -6.30
N ILE A 551 26.28 -4.93 -5.04
CA ILE A 551 27.45 -4.69 -4.18
C ILE A 551 27.99 -5.99 -3.59
N ARG A 552 29.32 -6.15 -3.54
CA ARG A 552 29.95 -7.34 -2.95
C ARG A 552 29.81 -7.35 -1.43
N ILE A 553 29.71 -8.56 -0.86
CA ILE A 553 29.57 -8.80 0.58
C ILE A 553 30.64 -9.77 1.05
N ASP A 554 31.32 -9.41 2.14
CA ASP A 554 32.26 -10.29 2.87
C ASP A 554 31.49 -11.28 3.75
N LYS A 555 31.15 -12.45 3.18
CA LYS A 555 30.42 -13.52 3.90
C LYS A 555 31.21 -14.05 5.11
N PRO A 556 32.52 -14.34 5.04
CA PRO A 556 33.33 -14.77 6.19
C PRO A 556 33.30 -13.76 7.33
N TYR A 557 33.45 -12.47 7.02
CA TYR A 557 33.37 -11.42 8.03
C TYR A 557 32.00 -11.35 8.71
N LEU A 558 30.90 -11.45 7.94
CA LEU A 558 29.55 -11.47 8.51
C LEU A 558 29.30 -12.71 9.37
N ALA A 559 29.84 -13.87 9.02
CA ALA A 559 29.75 -15.08 9.85
C ALA A 559 30.43 -14.88 11.22
N THR A 560 31.64 -14.32 11.24
CA THR A 560 32.36 -13.98 12.50
C THR A 560 31.54 -12.95 13.31
N LEU A 561 31.01 -11.92 12.66
CA LEU A 561 30.19 -10.90 13.31
C LEU A 561 28.87 -11.48 13.89
N SER A 562 28.30 -12.48 13.23
CA SER A 562 27.10 -13.21 13.70
C SER A 562 27.38 -13.98 14.99
N GLU A 563 28.53 -14.64 15.07
CA GLU A 563 28.96 -15.38 16.27
C GLU A 563 29.21 -14.42 17.45
N GLU A 564 29.94 -13.33 17.24
CA GLU A 564 30.15 -12.29 18.27
C GLU A 564 28.83 -11.74 18.82
N LEU A 565 27.87 -11.45 17.90
CA LEU A 565 26.55 -10.98 18.29
C LEU A 565 25.77 -12.01 19.09
N ALA A 566 25.83 -13.26 18.70
CA ALA A 566 25.15 -14.33 19.45
C ALA A 566 25.66 -14.39 20.91
N GLY A 567 26.98 -14.27 21.11
CA GLY A 567 27.58 -14.18 22.44
C GLY A 567 27.12 -12.95 23.22
N THR A 568 27.10 -11.77 22.59
CA THR A 568 26.64 -10.52 23.22
C THR A 568 25.15 -10.59 23.58
N LEU A 569 24.30 -11.11 22.71
CA LEU A 569 22.88 -11.30 22.98
C LEU A 569 22.61 -12.26 24.14
N ALA A 570 23.33 -13.37 24.20
CA ALA A 570 23.23 -14.30 25.32
C ALA A 570 23.65 -13.64 26.68
N GLY A 571 24.68 -12.81 26.67
CA GLY A 571 25.09 -12.01 27.83
C GLY A 571 24.01 -11.00 28.25
N LEU A 572 23.40 -10.28 27.31
CA LEU A 572 22.30 -9.34 27.57
C LEU A 572 21.04 -10.05 28.09
N GLU A 573 20.74 -11.23 27.57
CA GLU A 573 19.61 -12.03 28.06
C GLU A 573 19.85 -12.48 29.51
N ALA A 574 21.02 -13.01 29.83
CA ALA A 574 21.38 -13.40 31.19
C ALA A 574 21.34 -12.21 32.15
N GLY A 575 21.94 -11.07 31.75
CA GLY A 575 21.89 -9.83 32.53
C GLY A 575 20.48 -9.29 32.75
N ALA A 576 19.61 -9.34 31.73
CA ALA A 576 18.23 -8.90 31.84
C ALA A 576 17.40 -9.80 32.79
N ARG A 577 17.57 -11.12 32.71
CA ARG A 577 16.93 -12.06 33.66
C ARG A 577 17.43 -11.88 35.09
N GLN A 578 18.73 -11.68 35.25
CA GLN A 578 19.31 -11.39 36.58
C GLN A 578 18.77 -10.07 37.14
N ALA A 579 18.71 -9.01 36.33
CA ALA A 579 18.16 -7.72 36.75
C ALA A 579 16.66 -7.79 37.08
N ALA A 580 15.91 -8.60 36.36
CA ALA A 580 14.47 -8.83 36.57
C ALA A 580 14.20 -9.75 37.78
N GLY A 581 15.14 -10.62 38.16
CA GLY A 581 14.97 -11.63 39.22
C GLY A 581 14.00 -12.77 38.83
N VAL A 582 13.58 -12.85 37.56
CA VAL A 582 12.67 -13.88 37.03
C VAL A 582 13.05 -14.26 35.58
N GLU A 583 12.70 -15.49 35.21
CA GLU A 583 12.84 -15.96 33.83
C GLU A 583 11.75 -15.40 32.95
N PHE A 584 12.11 -14.83 31.82
CA PHE A 584 11.17 -14.34 30.82
C PHE A 584 11.80 -14.34 29.44
N ASN A 585 10.97 -14.30 28.41
CA ASN A 585 11.41 -14.18 27.03
C ASN A 585 11.46 -12.70 26.60
N LEU A 586 12.67 -12.16 26.38
CA LEU A 586 12.91 -10.78 25.97
C LEU A 586 12.26 -10.45 24.59
N ALA A 587 12.14 -11.46 23.72
CA ALA A 587 11.53 -11.32 22.41
C ALA A 587 9.99 -11.30 22.46
N SER A 588 9.35 -11.65 23.60
CA SER A 588 7.91 -11.63 23.77
C SER A 588 7.40 -10.29 24.31
N PRO A 589 6.72 -9.44 23.49
CA PRO A 589 6.18 -8.16 23.97
C PRO A 589 5.18 -8.34 25.13
N LYS A 590 4.44 -9.46 25.14
CA LYS A 590 3.47 -9.78 26.18
C LYS A 590 4.17 -10.04 27.51
N GLN A 591 5.12 -11.00 27.55
CA GLN A 591 5.86 -11.33 28.79
C GLN A 591 6.64 -10.11 29.31
N LEU A 592 7.25 -9.34 28.42
CA LEU A 592 7.93 -8.11 28.83
C LEU A 592 6.97 -7.07 29.39
N GLY A 593 5.78 -6.91 28.82
CA GLY A 593 4.74 -6.00 29.34
C GLY A 593 4.27 -6.42 30.74
N GLU A 594 4.02 -7.72 30.94
CA GLU A 594 3.67 -8.29 32.24
C GLU A 594 4.80 -8.07 33.27
N LEU A 595 6.05 -8.33 32.88
CA LEU A 595 7.21 -8.08 33.73
C LEU A 595 7.31 -6.61 34.15
N LEU A 596 7.32 -5.68 33.18
CA LEU A 596 7.56 -4.26 33.49
C LEU A 596 6.43 -3.63 34.30
N PHE A 597 5.17 -3.92 33.95
CA PHE A 597 4.01 -3.19 34.51
C PHE A 597 3.25 -3.95 35.60
N GLU A 598 3.34 -5.29 35.65
CA GLU A 598 2.65 -6.07 36.69
C GLU A 598 3.64 -6.58 37.76
N THR A 599 4.81 -7.08 37.36
CA THR A 599 5.80 -7.65 38.31
C THR A 599 6.68 -6.57 38.93
N LEU A 600 7.30 -5.71 38.09
CA LEU A 600 8.19 -4.64 38.54
C LEU A 600 7.47 -3.33 38.88
N GLY A 601 6.17 -3.21 38.54
CA GLY A 601 5.35 -2.08 38.94
C GLY A 601 5.74 -0.74 38.33
N LEU A 602 6.38 -0.72 37.15
CA LEU A 602 6.81 0.53 36.53
C LEU A 602 5.61 1.39 36.11
N GLU A 603 5.84 2.69 35.89
CA GLU A 603 4.81 3.69 35.67
C GLU A 603 4.00 3.42 34.38
N ARG A 604 2.77 2.93 34.52
CA ARG A 604 1.86 2.61 33.42
C ARG A 604 1.49 3.81 32.54
N ARG A 605 1.57 5.05 33.06
CA ARG A 605 1.29 6.30 32.32
C ARG A 605 2.29 6.54 31.20
N LYS A 606 3.50 5.95 31.26
CA LYS A 606 4.51 6.03 30.20
C LYS A 606 4.21 5.10 29.02
N SER A 607 3.25 4.18 29.17
CA SER A 607 2.84 3.21 28.14
C SER A 607 1.36 3.38 27.76
N ARG A 608 0.95 2.72 26.71
CA ARG A 608 -0.45 2.63 26.23
C ARG A 608 -0.92 1.17 26.27
N LYS A 609 -2.18 0.94 26.59
CA LYS A 609 -2.78 -0.39 26.50
C LYS A 609 -3.02 -0.77 25.05
N THR A 610 -2.65 -1.98 24.67
CA THR A 610 -2.89 -2.58 23.34
C THR A 610 -3.81 -3.79 23.49
N LYS A 611 -4.24 -4.39 22.39
CA LYS A 611 -5.06 -5.63 22.42
C LYS A 611 -4.37 -6.80 23.14
N THR A 612 -3.04 -6.83 23.15
CA THR A 612 -2.22 -7.91 23.70
C THR A 612 -1.55 -7.57 25.03
N GLY A 613 -1.88 -6.43 25.65
CA GLY A 613 -1.29 -5.96 26.90
C GLY A 613 -0.74 -4.54 26.82
N TRP A 614 0.19 -4.18 27.70
CA TRP A 614 0.87 -2.90 27.68
C TRP A 614 1.91 -2.82 26.54
N SER A 615 1.94 -1.69 25.83
CA SER A 615 2.95 -1.48 24.79
C SER A 615 4.36 -1.47 25.39
N THR A 616 5.27 -2.21 24.73
CA THR A 616 6.69 -2.22 25.01
C THR A 616 7.49 -1.78 23.79
N ASP A 617 6.94 -0.86 22.98
CA ASP A 617 7.67 -0.31 21.85
C ASP A 617 8.91 0.50 22.30
N ALA A 618 9.81 0.78 21.37
CA ALA A 618 11.06 1.46 21.68
C ALA A 618 10.84 2.80 22.40
N ALA A 619 9.84 3.58 21.98
CA ALA A 619 9.53 4.88 22.58
C ALA A 619 9.03 4.75 24.02
N VAL A 620 8.32 3.69 24.37
CA VAL A 620 7.91 3.37 25.75
C VAL A 620 9.11 2.94 26.57
N LEU A 621 9.93 2.04 26.04
CA LEU A 621 11.13 1.57 26.76
C LEU A 621 12.15 2.69 26.96
N GLU A 622 12.33 3.59 25.99
CA GLU A 622 13.19 4.78 26.14
C GLU A 622 12.71 5.67 27.31
N LYS A 623 11.39 5.86 27.47
CA LYS A 623 10.85 6.63 28.62
C LYS A 623 11.05 5.93 29.96
N LEU A 624 11.20 4.62 29.95
CA LEU A 624 11.38 3.78 31.14
C LEU A 624 12.85 3.45 31.41
N SER A 625 13.79 3.87 30.52
CA SER A 625 15.20 3.45 30.60
C SER A 625 15.91 3.81 31.91
N GLY A 626 15.47 4.86 32.59
CA GLY A 626 15.96 5.25 33.93
C GLY A 626 15.22 4.65 35.12
N ASP A 627 14.11 3.93 34.88
CA ASP A 627 13.25 3.46 35.96
C ASP A 627 13.70 2.09 36.51
N HIS A 628 14.33 1.23 35.70
CA HIS A 628 14.80 -0.08 36.13
C HIS A 628 15.96 -0.60 35.23
N PRO A 629 16.99 -1.26 35.79
CA PRO A 629 18.17 -1.76 35.07
C PRO A 629 17.84 -2.76 33.94
N VAL A 630 16.73 -3.47 33.99
CA VAL A 630 16.29 -4.39 32.93
C VAL A 630 15.99 -3.67 31.61
N VAL A 631 15.53 -2.40 31.67
CA VAL A 631 15.02 -1.70 30.50
C VAL A 631 16.10 -1.38 29.46
N PRO A 632 17.26 -0.78 29.84
CA PRO A 632 18.34 -0.56 28.88
C PRO A 632 18.87 -1.87 28.28
N LEU A 633 18.96 -2.95 29.06
CA LEU A 633 19.41 -4.27 28.57
C LEU A 633 18.44 -4.83 27.50
N VAL A 634 17.12 -4.68 27.72
CA VAL A 634 16.11 -5.09 26.73
C VAL A 634 16.18 -4.22 25.47
N LEU A 635 16.38 -2.90 25.60
CA LEU A 635 16.53 -1.99 24.46
C LEU A 635 17.74 -2.37 23.60
N GLU A 636 18.87 -2.61 24.23
CA GLU A 636 20.10 -3.02 23.56
C GLU A 636 19.94 -4.38 22.89
N HIS A 637 19.41 -5.38 23.62
CA HIS A 637 19.13 -6.70 23.07
C HIS A 637 18.23 -6.63 21.82
N ARG A 638 17.14 -5.88 21.85
CA ARG A 638 16.24 -5.71 20.70
C ARG A 638 16.94 -5.06 19.52
N THR A 639 17.75 -4.05 19.77
CA THR A 639 18.52 -3.35 18.73
C THR A 639 19.51 -4.31 18.06
N LEU A 640 20.32 -5.01 18.84
CA LEU A 640 21.32 -5.95 18.33
C LEU A 640 20.69 -7.19 17.66
N SER A 641 19.62 -7.73 18.24
CA SER A 641 18.87 -8.86 17.65
C SER A 641 18.27 -8.49 16.29
N LYS A 642 17.71 -7.27 16.14
CA LYS A 642 17.22 -6.78 14.87
C LYS A 642 18.35 -6.61 13.84
N LEU A 643 19.49 -6.06 14.24
CA LEU A 643 20.65 -5.91 13.35
C LEU A 643 21.17 -7.26 12.89
N LYS A 644 21.26 -8.22 13.80
CA LYS A 644 21.70 -9.59 13.50
C LYS A 644 20.77 -10.24 12.47
N SER A 645 19.48 -10.32 12.77
CA SER A 645 18.50 -11.00 11.91
C SER A 645 18.26 -10.31 10.57
N THR A 646 18.23 -8.96 10.54
CA THR A 646 17.89 -8.20 9.33
C THR A 646 19.07 -8.06 8.36
N TYR A 647 20.30 -7.97 8.87
CA TYR A 647 21.48 -7.71 8.03
C TYR A 647 22.54 -8.79 8.13
N VAL A 648 23.03 -9.09 9.35
CA VAL A 648 24.21 -9.94 9.50
C VAL A 648 23.95 -11.38 9.02
N ASP A 649 22.81 -11.96 9.40
CA ASP A 649 22.41 -13.31 9.02
C ASP A 649 21.74 -13.36 7.64
N ALA A 650 20.99 -12.30 7.26
CA ALA A 650 20.21 -12.31 6.03
C ALA A 650 21.06 -12.01 4.78
N LEU A 651 21.99 -11.05 4.83
CA LEU A 651 22.77 -10.62 3.67
C LEU A 651 23.55 -11.75 2.97
N PRO A 652 24.21 -12.67 3.69
CA PRO A 652 24.94 -13.78 3.04
C PRO A 652 24.06 -14.69 2.18
N ALA A 653 22.78 -14.86 2.56
CA ALA A 653 21.82 -15.67 1.82
C ALA A 653 21.26 -14.96 0.57
N LEU A 654 21.38 -13.63 0.51
CA LEU A 654 20.89 -12.78 -0.60
C LEU A 654 21.97 -12.53 -1.67
N VAL A 655 23.17 -13.08 -1.50
CA VAL A 655 24.22 -12.97 -2.52
C VAL A 655 23.86 -13.85 -3.71
N GLU A 656 23.61 -13.24 -4.86
CA GLU A 656 23.33 -13.93 -6.10
C GLU A 656 24.56 -14.76 -6.55
N PRO A 657 24.40 -16.08 -6.79
CA PRO A 657 25.52 -16.95 -7.11
C PRO A 657 26.29 -16.55 -8.38
N GLU A 658 25.59 -16.06 -9.40
CA GLU A 658 26.18 -15.70 -10.69
C GLU A 658 27.09 -14.45 -10.59
N THR A 659 26.66 -13.45 -9.80
CA THR A 659 27.38 -12.18 -9.67
C THR A 659 28.29 -12.11 -8.46
N GLY A 660 28.06 -12.93 -7.44
CA GLY A 660 28.72 -12.85 -6.14
C GLY A 660 28.37 -11.57 -5.36
N ARG A 661 27.28 -10.89 -5.73
CA ARG A 661 26.86 -9.59 -5.19
C ARG A 661 25.44 -9.64 -4.62
N VAL A 662 25.11 -8.67 -3.79
CA VAL A 662 23.74 -8.41 -3.32
C VAL A 662 23.12 -7.33 -4.21
N HIS A 663 21.94 -7.60 -4.72
CA HIS A 663 21.17 -6.70 -5.57
C HIS A 663 19.96 -6.20 -4.79
N THR A 664 19.91 -4.90 -4.53
CA THR A 664 18.74 -4.24 -3.92
C THR A 664 17.80 -3.77 -5.04
N ASP A 665 16.55 -3.56 -4.71
CA ASP A 665 15.56 -2.92 -5.59
C ASP A 665 15.34 -1.47 -5.14
N PHE A 666 15.63 -0.49 -6.01
CA PHE A 666 15.39 0.95 -5.78
C PHE A 666 14.04 1.36 -6.34
N ASN A 667 13.13 1.75 -5.49
CA ASN A 667 11.79 2.19 -5.89
C ASN A 667 11.72 3.72 -6.01
N GLN A 668 11.31 4.21 -7.20
CA GLN A 668 11.13 5.64 -7.46
C GLN A 668 9.75 6.15 -7.02
N ALA A 669 8.72 5.31 -7.02
CA ALA A 669 7.30 5.68 -6.93
C ALA A 669 6.63 5.24 -5.62
N VAL A 670 7.35 5.21 -4.49
CA VAL A 670 6.82 4.72 -3.20
C VAL A 670 6.70 5.83 -2.17
N THR A 671 7.66 6.75 -2.12
CA THR A 671 7.67 7.77 -1.05
C THR A 671 6.91 9.03 -1.46
N ALA A 672 6.15 9.61 -0.54
CA ALA A 672 5.42 10.86 -0.81
C ALA A 672 6.34 12.09 -0.99
N THR A 673 7.63 11.98 -0.73
CA THR A 673 8.60 13.10 -0.76
C THR A 673 9.50 13.11 -2.00
N GLY A 674 9.39 12.12 -2.89
CA GLY A 674 10.31 11.99 -4.02
C GLY A 674 11.60 11.21 -3.71
N ARG A 675 11.88 10.88 -2.44
CA ARG A 675 13.03 10.04 -2.08
C ARG A 675 12.90 8.65 -2.66
N LEU A 676 14.03 8.06 -3.06
CA LEU A 676 14.10 6.64 -3.36
C LEU A 676 13.87 5.82 -2.09
N SER A 677 13.28 4.65 -2.23
CA SER A 677 13.31 3.62 -1.20
C SER A 677 14.06 2.39 -1.72
N SER A 678 14.62 1.61 -0.81
CA SER A 678 15.36 0.39 -1.12
C SER A 678 14.67 -0.80 -0.46
N SER A 679 14.53 -1.90 -1.19
CA SER A 679 13.90 -3.14 -0.71
C SER A 679 14.65 -4.38 -1.23
N ASN A 680 14.45 -5.49 -0.60
CA ASN A 680 14.91 -6.84 -0.99
C ASN A 680 16.43 -6.97 -1.29
N PRO A 681 17.33 -6.52 -0.38
CA PRO A 681 17.16 -5.99 0.97
C PRO A 681 17.13 -4.45 1.02
N ASN A 682 16.60 -3.88 2.12
CA ASN A 682 16.68 -2.43 2.35
C ASN A 682 18.08 -2.06 2.86
N LEU A 683 18.94 -1.56 1.96
CA LEU A 683 20.31 -1.13 2.28
C LEU A 683 20.40 0.32 2.79
N GLN A 684 19.32 1.13 2.62
CA GLN A 684 19.28 2.51 3.11
C GLN A 684 19.11 2.60 4.63
N ASN A 685 18.62 1.55 5.28
CA ASN A 685 18.32 1.53 6.71
C ASN A 685 19.44 0.88 7.56
N ILE A 686 20.63 0.62 6.99
CA ILE A 686 21.79 0.14 7.76
C ILE A 686 22.24 1.27 8.68
N PRO A 687 22.11 1.12 10.02
CA PRO A 687 22.34 2.21 10.93
C PRO A 687 23.84 2.57 11.03
N ILE A 688 24.12 3.83 11.40
CA ILE A 688 25.49 4.37 11.53
C ILE A 688 25.78 4.93 12.92
N ARG A 689 24.77 4.95 13.82
CA ARG A 689 24.88 5.68 15.10
C ARG A 689 25.73 4.97 16.13
N THR A 690 25.77 3.65 16.15
CA THR A 690 26.56 2.88 17.11
C THR A 690 27.82 2.31 16.44
N GLU A 691 28.87 2.09 17.22
CA GLU A 691 30.09 1.47 16.73
C GLU A 691 29.81 0.11 16.09
N PHE A 692 28.95 -0.69 16.72
CA PHE A 692 28.55 -1.99 16.19
C PHE A 692 27.85 -1.89 14.85
N SER A 693 26.89 -0.97 14.71
CA SER A 693 26.15 -0.80 13.44
C SER A 693 27.08 -0.34 12.30
N ARG A 694 28.10 0.46 12.59
CA ARG A 694 29.13 0.83 11.59
C ARG A 694 29.93 -0.38 11.12
N ARG A 695 30.20 -1.38 11.99
CA ARG A 695 30.90 -2.61 11.61
C ARG A 695 30.16 -3.43 10.54
N ILE A 696 28.83 -3.36 10.45
CA ILE A 696 28.08 -4.00 9.37
C ILE A 696 28.50 -3.42 8.01
N ARG A 697 28.77 -2.10 7.91
CA ARG A 697 29.23 -1.46 6.67
C ARG A 697 30.60 -1.94 6.22
N LYS A 698 31.42 -2.47 7.11
CA LYS A 698 32.72 -3.06 6.77
C LYS A 698 32.57 -4.32 5.89
N ALA A 699 31.44 -5.00 5.96
CA ALA A 699 31.15 -6.15 5.11
C ALA A 699 30.90 -5.79 3.63
N PHE A 700 30.66 -4.53 3.31
CA PHE A 700 30.38 -4.08 1.95
C PHE A 700 31.68 -3.71 1.23
N LEU A 701 31.99 -4.45 0.18
CA LEU A 701 33.26 -4.41 -0.55
C LEU A 701 33.08 -3.93 -2.00
N PRO A 702 34.10 -3.31 -2.61
CA PRO A 702 34.13 -3.04 -4.03
C PRO A 702 34.43 -4.33 -4.82
N GLN A 703 34.50 -4.22 -6.13
CA GLN A 703 35.14 -5.19 -7.00
C GLN A 703 36.57 -5.46 -6.52
N GLU A 704 37.04 -6.68 -6.70
CA GLU A 704 38.40 -7.03 -6.31
C GLU A 704 39.44 -6.14 -6.99
N GLY A 705 40.36 -5.60 -6.20
CA GLY A 705 41.35 -4.63 -6.66
C GLY A 705 40.84 -3.19 -6.81
N TRP A 706 39.57 -2.92 -6.64
CA TRP A 706 38.98 -1.59 -6.68
C TRP A 706 38.84 -0.97 -5.28
N GLN A 707 38.39 0.30 -5.24
CA GLN A 707 38.09 1.02 -4.00
C GLN A 707 36.63 1.48 -4.00
N LEU A 708 36.03 1.55 -2.80
CA LEU A 708 34.73 2.26 -2.63
C LEU A 708 34.99 3.76 -2.45
N ILE A 709 34.09 4.54 -3.04
CA ILE A 709 33.99 5.99 -2.86
C ILE A 709 32.63 6.25 -2.20
N SER A 710 32.62 6.98 -1.09
CA SER A 710 31.44 7.58 -0.48
C SER A 710 31.44 9.06 -0.76
N ALA A 711 30.33 9.59 -1.25
CA ALA A 711 30.13 11.02 -1.52
C ALA A 711 28.83 11.49 -0.88
N ASP A 712 28.91 12.30 0.15
CA ASP A 712 27.79 12.72 1.00
C ASP A 712 27.60 14.25 0.93
N TYR A 713 26.39 14.71 0.67
CA TYR A 713 26.10 16.13 0.70
C TYR A 713 26.22 16.71 2.11
N SER A 714 27.03 17.73 2.25
CA SER A 714 27.20 18.42 3.52
C SER A 714 26.00 19.33 3.82
N GLN A 715 25.20 18.96 4.81
CA GLN A 715 24.06 19.73 5.33
C GLN A 715 23.05 20.17 4.25
N ILE A 716 22.74 19.33 3.28
CA ILE A 716 21.93 19.71 2.11
C ILE A 716 20.58 20.31 2.49
N GLU A 717 19.86 19.74 3.46
CA GLU A 717 18.54 20.23 3.87
C GLU A 717 18.60 21.66 4.46
N LEU A 718 19.66 22.00 5.22
CA LEU A 718 19.86 23.35 5.73
C LEU A 718 20.22 24.34 4.63
N ARG A 719 21.01 23.92 3.65
CA ARG A 719 21.35 24.76 2.48
C ARG A 719 20.13 25.02 1.61
N ILE A 720 19.28 24.00 1.42
CA ILE A 720 17.99 24.13 0.72
C ILE A 720 17.06 25.08 1.49
N LEU A 721 16.91 24.91 2.79
CA LEU A 721 16.12 25.82 3.62
C LEU A 721 16.62 27.25 3.49
N THR A 722 17.94 27.47 3.58
CA THR A 722 18.57 28.80 3.42
C THR A 722 18.26 29.40 2.05
N HIS A 723 18.31 28.59 0.99
CA HIS A 723 17.94 29.02 -0.36
C HIS A 723 16.47 29.46 -0.45
N LEU A 724 15.56 28.63 0.10
CA LEU A 724 14.12 28.83 0.00
C LEU A 724 13.63 30.02 0.85
N CYS A 725 14.14 30.16 2.07
CA CYS A 725 13.72 31.24 2.97
C CYS A 725 14.49 32.57 2.76
N GLY A 726 15.71 32.50 2.22
CA GLY A 726 16.55 33.67 2.00
C GLY A 726 16.97 34.39 3.28
N GLU A 727 17.21 33.62 4.37
CA GLU A 727 17.66 34.18 5.66
C GLU A 727 19.11 34.69 5.55
N GLU A 728 19.31 35.99 5.65
CA GLU A 728 20.59 36.67 5.35
C GLU A 728 21.74 36.13 6.20
N LEU A 729 21.51 35.92 7.50
CA LEU A 729 22.54 35.41 8.44
C LEU A 729 23.04 34.04 8.00
N LEU A 730 22.15 33.18 7.53
CA LEU A 730 22.51 31.86 7.03
C LEU A 730 23.19 31.93 5.66
N VAL A 731 22.71 32.79 4.76
CA VAL A 731 23.31 33.00 3.42
C VAL A 731 24.75 33.51 3.58
N GLU A 732 24.99 34.50 4.43
CA GLU A 732 26.32 35.03 4.69
C GLU A 732 27.25 33.99 5.32
N ALA A 733 26.76 33.22 6.31
CA ALA A 733 27.53 32.16 6.97
C ALA A 733 28.00 31.12 5.96
N TYR A 734 27.09 30.60 5.12
CA TYR A 734 27.47 29.64 4.09
C TYR A 734 28.40 30.25 3.00
N ALA A 735 28.23 31.51 2.65
CA ALA A 735 29.10 32.20 1.69
C ALA A 735 30.53 32.36 2.23
N LYS A 736 30.69 32.56 3.55
CA LYS A 736 32.00 32.67 4.24
C LYS A 736 32.60 31.31 4.57
N GLY A 737 31.84 30.21 4.45
CA GLY A 737 32.28 28.87 4.89
C GLY A 737 32.21 28.68 6.41
N ASP A 738 31.43 29.48 7.10
CA ASP A 738 31.28 29.38 8.57
C ASP A 738 30.52 28.12 8.99
N ASP A 739 30.83 27.60 10.17
CA ASP A 739 30.08 26.52 10.80
C ASP A 739 28.73 27.04 11.32
N VAL A 740 27.66 26.79 10.55
CA VAL A 740 26.29 27.24 10.87
C VAL A 740 25.81 26.71 12.21
N HIS A 741 26.23 25.51 12.62
CA HIS A 741 25.85 24.95 13.93
C HIS A 741 26.55 25.69 15.08
N ALA A 742 27.83 26.01 14.91
CA ALA A 742 28.55 26.83 15.86
C ALA A 742 28.02 28.26 15.89
N LEU A 743 27.69 28.83 14.72
CA LEU A 743 27.04 30.16 14.62
C LEU A 743 25.72 30.18 15.39
N THR A 744 24.85 29.20 15.15
CA THR A 744 23.57 29.10 15.85
C THR A 744 23.76 28.99 17.37
N ALA A 745 24.70 28.15 17.82
CA ALA A 745 25.00 28.01 19.25
C ALA A 745 25.51 29.34 19.85
N ARG A 746 26.42 30.05 19.18
CA ARG A 746 26.90 31.40 19.61
C ARG A 746 25.76 32.39 19.77
N LEU A 747 24.88 32.47 18.79
CA LEU A 747 23.71 33.37 18.79
C LEU A 747 22.70 33.03 19.90
N LEU A 748 22.48 31.76 20.19
CA LEU A 748 21.53 31.33 21.22
C LEU A 748 22.07 31.47 22.64
N LEU A 749 23.36 31.18 22.82
CA LEU A 749 24.03 31.23 24.13
C LEU A 749 24.67 32.58 24.41
N GLU A 750 24.69 33.51 23.41
CA GLU A 750 25.27 34.84 23.49
C GLU A 750 26.76 34.80 23.89
N LYS A 751 27.52 33.86 23.25
CA LYS A 751 28.94 33.63 23.48
C LYS A 751 29.72 33.78 22.15
N GLU A 752 30.98 34.18 22.24
CA GLU A 752 31.87 34.26 21.07
C GLU A 752 32.45 32.86 20.72
N GLU A 753 32.82 32.10 21.72
CA GLU A 753 33.33 30.73 21.56
C GLU A 753 32.36 29.74 22.11
N VAL A 754 32.20 28.59 21.41
CA VAL A 754 31.32 27.48 21.81
C VAL A 754 32.09 26.18 21.88
N THR A 755 31.77 25.37 22.88
CA THR A 755 32.29 24.03 23.04
C THR A 755 31.66 23.03 22.04
N ALA A 756 32.25 21.83 21.90
CA ALA A 756 31.69 20.78 21.06
C ALA A 756 30.26 20.38 21.46
N ASP A 757 29.94 20.39 22.75
CA ASP A 757 28.58 20.09 23.26
C ASP A 757 27.59 21.21 22.95
N GLU A 758 28.03 22.47 23.09
CA GLU A 758 27.21 23.63 22.70
C GLU A 758 26.97 23.69 21.17
N ARG A 759 27.99 23.36 20.37
CA ARG A 759 27.83 23.18 18.92
C ARG A 759 26.82 22.07 18.60
N ARG A 760 26.82 20.96 19.37
CA ARG A 760 25.83 19.87 19.23
C ARG A 760 24.41 20.36 19.55
N LEU A 761 24.24 21.26 20.53
CA LEU A 761 22.97 21.92 20.80
C LEU A 761 22.50 22.74 19.57
N GLY A 762 23.40 23.55 18.99
CA GLY A 762 23.12 24.31 17.75
C GLY A 762 22.73 23.39 16.58
N LYS A 763 23.41 22.22 16.44
CA LYS A 763 23.06 21.21 15.44
C LYS A 763 21.65 20.65 15.68
N THR A 764 21.33 20.29 16.92
CA THR A 764 20.02 19.72 17.28
C THR A 764 18.88 20.69 17.03
N ILE A 765 19.04 21.97 17.32
CA ILE A 765 17.99 22.97 17.08
C ILE A 765 17.82 23.27 15.58
N ASN A 766 18.90 23.38 14.82
CA ASN A 766 18.85 23.64 13.38
C ASN A 766 18.05 22.55 12.64
N PHE A 767 18.36 21.29 12.90
CA PHE A 767 17.59 20.18 12.31
C PHE A 767 16.20 20.05 12.95
N GLY A 768 16.12 20.25 14.27
CA GLY A 768 14.86 20.16 15.00
C GLY A 768 13.79 21.11 14.47
N VAL A 769 14.14 22.34 14.14
CA VAL A 769 13.21 23.33 13.58
C VAL A 769 12.68 22.91 12.23
N ILE A 770 13.54 22.39 11.35
CA ILE A 770 13.14 21.87 10.02
C ILE A 770 12.06 20.78 10.17
N TYR A 771 12.22 19.90 11.18
CA TYR A 771 11.29 18.79 11.43
C TYR A 771 10.15 19.15 12.39
N GLY A 772 9.93 20.42 12.70
CA GLY A 772 8.85 20.89 13.57
C GLY A 772 8.97 20.42 15.02
N MET A 773 10.21 20.33 15.55
CA MET A 773 10.48 19.90 16.92
C MET A 773 9.96 20.94 17.91
N GLY A 774 9.05 20.54 18.80
CA GLY A 774 8.60 21.37 19.92
C GLY A 774 9.57 21.34 21.12
N ALA A 775 9.40 22.28 22.04
CA ALA A 775 10.25 22.45 23.21
C ALA A 775 10.38 21.17 24.08
N GLN A 776 9.34 20.37 24.20
CA GLN A 776 9.36 19.13 24.99
C GLN A 776 10.32 18.08 24.39
N ARG A 777 10.31 17.94 23.06
CA ARG A 777 11.21 17.01 22.37
C ARG A 777 12.65 17.52 22.39
N PHE A 778 12.83 18.83 22.16
CA PHE A 778 14.15 19.46 22.23
C PHE A 778 14.80 19.31 23.61
N ALA A 779 14.04 19.58 24.69
CA ALA A 779 14.50 19.39 26.07
C ALA A 779 14.97 17.94 26.33
N ARG A 780 14.20 16.97 25.87
CA ARG A 780 14.54 15.55 26.03
C ARG A 780 15.81 15.13 25.26
N GLU A 781 15.98 15.63 24.04
CA GLU A 781 17.13 15.26 23.18
C GLU A 781 18.42 15.94 23.60
N THR A 782 18.35 17.11 24.24
CA THR A 782 19.49 17.91 24.64
C THR A 782 19.82 17.85 26.13
N GLY A 783 18.89 17.36 26.95
CA GLY A 783 19.04 17.31 28.41
C GLY A 783 18.78 18.64 29.13
N VAL A 784 18.42 19.71 28.39
CA VAL A 784 18.06 21.01 28.99
C VAL A 784 16.64 20.98 29.58
N SER A 785 16.31 21.91 30.47
CA SER A 785 14.97 22.04 31.02
C SER A 785 13.95 22.46 29.92
N GLN A 786 12.69 22.20 30.15
CA GLN A 786 11.62 22.60 29.20
C GLN A 786 11.50 24.14 29.10
N ALA A 787 11.85 24.86 30.15
CA ALA A 787 11.85 26.32 30.15
C ALA A 787 12.97 26.85 29.23
N GLU A 788 14.20 26.35 29.40
CA GLU A 788 15.33 26.68 28.53
C GLU A 788 15.07 26.33 27.07
N ALA A 789 14.46 25.14 26.84
CA ALA A 789 14.07 24.70 25.49
C ALA A 789 13.10 25.69 24.81
N LYS A 790 12.13 26.24 25.54
CA LYS A 790 11.21 27.25 25.03
C LYS A 790 11.94 28.56 24.74
N GLU A 791 12.85 28.99 25.64
CA GLU A 791 13.66 30.19 25.44
C GLU A 791 14.57 30.05 24.21
N PHE A 792 15.26 28.95 24.03
CA PHE A 792 16.09 28.69 22.85
C PHE A 792 15.29 28.73 21.55
N LEU A 793 14.12 28.11 21.51
CA LEU A 793 13.25 28.16 20.32
C LEU A 793 12.74 29.57 20.05
N SER A 794 12.44 30.36 21.09
CA SER A 794 12.04 31.77 20.96
C SER A 794 13.20 32.63 20.42
N LYS A 795 14.40 32.49 20.98
CA LYS A 795 15.62 33.17 20.49
C LYS A 795 15.93 32.78 19.04
N TYR A 796 15.82 31.50 18.73
CA TYR A 796 16.02 31.01 17.36
C TYR A 796 15.04 31.66 16.37
N LYS A 797 13.73 31.72 16.73
CA LYS A 797 12.70 32.41 15.91
C LYS A 797 13.01 33.90 15.71
N GLN A 798 13.53 34.57 16.73
CA GLN A 798 13.91 35.96 16.63
C GLN A 798 15.16 36.20 15.76
N ARG A 799 16.11 35.25 15.80
CA ARG A 799 17.35 35.35 15.02
C ARG A 799 17.19 34.94 13.56
N TYR A 800 16.27 34.03 13.30
CA TYR A 800 15.99 33.50 11.96
C TYR A 800 14.51 33.67 11.56
N PRO A 801 13.98 34.87 11.46
CA PRO A 801 12.55 35.13 11.26
C PRO A 801 12.05 34.60 9.90
N LYS A 802 12.88 34.67 8.83
CA LYS A 802 12.51 34.21 7.49
C LYS A 802 12.38 32.69 7.40
N VAL A 803 13.12 31.95 8.24
CA VAL A 803 12.95 30.49 8.35
C VAL A 803 11.53 30.16 8.79
N PHE A 804 11.04 30.78 9.86
CA PHE A 804 9.68 30.52 10.36
C PHE A 804 8.59 31.03 9.40
N ALA A 805 8.79 32.21 8.82
CA ALA A 805 7.86 32.72 7.81
C ALA A 805 7.71 31.76 6.62
N PHE A 806 8.82 31.16 6.16
CA PHE A 806 8.81 30.16 5.11
C PHE A 806 8.04 28.90 5.54
N LEU A 807 8.36 28.32 6.71
CA LEU A 807 7.70 27.11 7.21
C LEU A 807 6.19 27.32 7.39
N GLU A 808 5.79 28.45 7.97
CA GLU A 808 4.39 28.84 8.15
C GLU A 808 3.67 29.05 6.80
N LEU A 809 4.36 29.60 5.81
CA LEU A 809 3.83 29.73 4.45
C LEU A 809 3.54 28.35 3.83
N GLN A 810 4.43 27.36 4.00
CA GLN A 810 4.19 26.01 3.47
C GLN A 810 2.98 25.35 4.12
N GLU A 811 2.78 25.51 5.43
CA GLU A 811 1.57 25.02 6.10
C GLU A 811 0.29 25.66 5.53
N ARG A 812 0.32 26.99 5.29
CA ARG A 812 -0.80 27.70 4.67
C ARG A 812 -1.04 27.28 3.23
N LEU A 813 0.01 27.08 2.44
CA LEU A 813 -0.10 26.58 1.06
C LEU A 813 -0.71 25.17 1.00
N ALA A 814 -0.30 24.28 1.90
CA ALA A 814 -0.90 22.95 1.99
C ALA A 814 -2.40 23.02 2.28
N LEU A 815 -2.85 23.90 3.17
CA LEU A 815 -4.26 24.12 3.48
C LEU A 815 -5.02 24.77 2.32
N SER A 816 -4.43 25.81 1.71
CA SER A 816 -5.03 26.59 0.64
C SER A 816 -5.10 25.84 -0.67
N ARG A 817 -3.96 25.29 -1.14
CA ARG A 817 -3.81 24.64 -2.46
C ARG A 817 -3.93 23.13 -2.40
N GLY A 818 -3.75 22.51 -1.20
CA GLY A 818 -3.68 21.08 -0.95
C GLY A 818 -2.39 20.43 -1.44
N TYR A 819 -1.37 21.20 -1.72
CA TYR A 819 -0.03 20.69 -2.02
C TYR A 819 1.03 21.75 -1.71
N VAL A 820 2.27 21.28 -1.59
CA VAL A 820 3.48 22.12 -1.57
C VAL A 820 4.43 21.62 -2.66
N GLU A 821 5.40 22.46 -3.05
CA GLU A 821 6.28 22.19 -4.17
C GLU A 821 7.76 22.23 -3.78
N THR A 822 8.58 21.41 -4.43
CA THR A 822 10.05 21.45 -4.34
C THR A 822 10.63 22.56 -5.24
N ILE A 823 11.95 22.76 -5.18
CA ILE A 823 12.69 23.68 -6.06
C ILE A 823 12.49 23.32 -7.55
N LEU A 824 12.39 22.03 -7.90
CA LEU A 824 12.15 21.57 -9.26
C LEU A 824 10.66 21.43 -9.61
N GLY A 825 9.75 21.80 -8.71
CA GLY A 825 8.32 21.79 -8.93
C GLY A 825 7.61 20.46 -8.69
N ARG A 826 8.27 19.48 -8.05
CA ARG A 826 7.58 18.26 -7.59
C ARG A 826 6.52 18.64 -6.59
N ARG A 827 5.31 18.11 -6.76
CA ARG A 827 4.19 18.34 -5.84
C ARG A 827 4.08 17.24 -4.81
N ARG A 828 3.91 17.63 -3.55
CA ARG A 828 3.45 16.73 -2.51
C ARG A 828 2.03 17.10 -2.12
N PRO A 829 1.04 16.26 -2.46
CA PRO A 829 -0.36 16.50 -2.12
C PRO A 829 -0.64 16.22 -0.64
N PHE A 830 -1.59 16.99 -0.09
CA PHE A 830 -2.12 16.84 1.27
C PHE A 830 -3.64 16.80 1.20
N ALA A 831 -4.22 15.74 1.75
CA ALA A 831 -5.65 15.60 1.89
C ALA A 831 -6.04 15.87 3.35
N PHE A 832 -6.89 16.87 3.55
CA PHE A 832 -7.49 17.20 4.83
C PHE A 832 -8.97 16.84 4.82
N ASP A 833 -9.51 16.50 5.99
CA ASP A 833 -10.94 16.20 6.12
C ASP A 833 -11.77 17.41 5.65
N PRO A 834 -12.73 17.23 4.74
CA PRO A 834 -13.62 18.32 4.29
C PRO A 834 -14.36 19.05 5.42
N GLY A 835 -14.77 18.34 6.47
CA GLY A 835 -15.38 18.92 7.67
C GLY A 835 -14.38 19.55 8.66
N GLY A 836 -13.09 19.19 8.54
CA GLY A 836 -11.98 19.67 9.32
C GLY A 836 -11.20 20.79 8.65
N LEU A 837 -9.88 20.60 8.51
CA LEU A 837 -9.01 21.58 7.87
C LEU A 837 -9.26 21.72 6.37
N GLY A 838 -9.88 20.75 5.72
CA GLY A 838 -10.22 20.79 4.28
C GLY A 838 -11.13 21.96 3.89
N ARG A 839 -11.93 22.52 4.83
CA ARG A 839 -12.73 23.74 4.62
C ARG A 839 -11.90 24.99 4.29
N LEU A 840 -10.59 24.94 4.55
CA LEU A 840 -9.66 26.03 4.24
C LEU A 840 -9.16 25.99 2.80
N ARG A 841 -9.54 24.97 2.04
CA ARG A 841 -9.20 24.84 0.62
C ARG A 841 -9.75 26.02 -0.19
N GLY A 842 -8.88 26.61 -1.02
CA GLY A 842 -9.22 27.77 -1.85
C GLY A 842 -9.16 29.13 -1.13
N LYS A 843 -8.99 29.18 0.19
CA LYS A 843 -8.76 30.44 0.90
C LYS A 843 -7.38 31.01 0.59
N PRO A 844 -7.21 32.34 0.49
CA PRO A 844 -5.89 32.96 0.40
C PRO A 844 -4.99 32.53 1.57
N PRO A 845 -3.72 32.16 1.34
CA PRO A 845 -2.83 31.70 2.40
C PRO A 845 -2.69 32.67 3.58
N GLU A 846 -2.73 33.99 3.30
CA GLU A 846 -2.63 35.05 4.30
C GLU A 846 -3.83 35.12 5.25
N GLU A 847 -5.00 34.65 4.84
CA GLU A 847 -6.23 34.62 5.64
C GLU A 847 -6.35 33.38 6.54
N ILE A 848 -5.41 32.43 6.43
CA ILE A 848 -5.45 31.19 7.20
C ILE A 848 -4.78 31.37 8.56
N GLU A 849 -5.58 31.23 9.63
CA GLU A 849 -5.11 31.30 11.02
C GLU A 849 -4.47 29.97 11.44
N LEU A 850 -3.12 29.89 11.34
CA LEU A 850 -2.39 28.66 11.66
C LEU A 850 -2.51 28.21 13.12
N GLU A 851 -2.65 29.14 14.07
CA GLU A 851 -2.81 28.79 15.49
C GLU A 851 -4.07 27.95 15.75
N VAL A 852 -5.13 28.22 14.99
CA VAL A 852 -6.38 27.43 15.03
C VAL A 852 -6.17 26.09 14.32
N ALA A 853 -5.56 26.11 13.13
CA ALA A 853 -5.33 24.89 12.34
C ALA A 853 -4.40 23.89 13.07
N ARG A 854 -3.37 24.38 13.77
CA ARG A 854 -2.44 23.54 14.54
C ARG A 854 -3.07 22.84 15.76
N ARG A 855 -4.30 23.20 16.14
CA ARG A 855 -5.06 22.54 17.22
C ARG A 855 -5.98 21.43 16.71
N ALA A 856 -6.04 21.18 15.41
CA ALA A 856 -6.93 20.19 14.78
C ALA A 856 -6.46 18.72 14.95
N GLY A 857 -5.97 18.35 16.12
CA GLY A 857 -5.68 16.96 16.47
C GLY A 857 -4.72 16.24 15.49
N MET A 858 -5.18 15.14 14.91
CA MET A 858 -4.34 14.33 14.00
C MET A 858 -4.03 15.04 12.69
N GLU A 859 -4.92 15.88 12.18
CA GLU A 859 -4.68 16.65 10.94
C GLU A 859 -3.52 17.65 11.10
N ALA A 860 -3.33 18.20 12.29
CA ALA A 860 -2.19 19.10 12.58
C ALA A 860 -0.81 18.43 12.38
N GLN A 861 -0.74 17.09 12.40
CA GLN A 861 0.51 16.39 12.08
C GLN A 861 0.90 16.54 10.60
N GLN A 862 -0.09 16.65 9.72
CA GLN A 862 0.14 16.86 8.28
C GLN A 862 0.73 18.24 8.01
N LEU A 863 0.43 19.26 8.84
CA LEU A 863 1.01 20.61 8.69
C LEU A 863 2.53 20.59 8.89
N ARG A 864 3.03 19.86 9.89
CA ARG A 864 4.49 19.69 10.09
C ARG A 864 5.14 18.99 8.90
N ALA A 865 4.46 17.99 8.33
CA ALA A 865 4.93 17.33 7.13
C ALA A 865 4.92 18.28 5.91
N ALA A 866 3.94 19.18 5.82
CA ALA A 866 3.85 20.20 4.77
C ALA A 866 4.99 21.21 4.86
N ALA A 867 5.31 21.68 6.07
CA ALA A 867 6.42 22.60 6.31
C ALA A 867 7.78 22.03 5.84
N ASN A 868 8.02 20.74 6.08
CA ASN A 868 9.28 20.06 5.73
C ASN A 868 9.33 19.54 4.29
N ALA A 869 8.19 19.27 3.66
CA ALA A 869 8.14 18.58 2.36
C ALA A 869 8.92 19.27 1.23
N PRO A 870 8.91 20.60 1.08
CA PRO A 870 9.71 21.28 0.06
C PRO A 870 11.21 21.07 0.26
N ILE A 871 11.68 21.05 1.50
CA ILE A 871 13.10 20.89 1.84
C ILE A 871 13.55 19.45 1.52
N GLN A 872 12.84 18.49 2.07
CA GLN A 872 13.15 17.06 1.91
C GLN A 872 12.98 16.59 0.46
N GLY A 873 11.92 17.05 -0.21
CA GLY A 873 11.68 16.73 -1.61
C GLY A 873 12.71 17.37 -2.53
N SER A 874 13.15 18.60 -2.25
CA SER A 874 14.22 19.24 -3.04
C SER A 874 15.56 18.53 -2.88
N SER A 875 15.88 18.02 -1.68
CA SER A 875 17.06 17.16 -1.47
C SER A 875 16.99 15.91 -2.36
N ALA A 876 15.81 15.25 -2.40
CA ALA A 876 15.60 14.10 -3.25
C ALA A 876 15.75 14.42 -4.75
N ASP A 877 15.20 15.53 -5.20
CA ASP A 877 15.31 15.97 -6.60
C ASP A 877 16.76 16.29 -7.00
N ILE A 878 17.51 16.97 -6.10
CA ILE A 878 18.91 17.32 -6.35
C ILE A 878 19.78 16.06 -6.47
N ILE A 879 19.63 15.09 -5.56
CA ILE A 879 20.46 13.88 -5.61
C ILE A 879 20.10 13.01 -6.84
N LYS A 880 18.82 12.92 -7.19
CA LYS A 880 18.38 12.23 -8.42
C LYS A 880 18.99 12.85 -9.67
N LEU A 881 18.95 14.18 -9.78
CA LEU A 881 19.56 14.90 -10.90
C LEU A 881 21.08 14.69 -10.93
N ALA A 882 21.73 14.73 -9.76
CA ALA A 882 23.16 14.46 -9.65
C ALA A 882 23.51 13.03 -10.10
N MET A 883 22.70 12.03 -9.75
CA MET A 883 22.88 10.63 -10.19
C MET A 883 22.79 10.52 -11.71
N VAL A 884 21.81 11.16 -12.34
CA VAL A 884 21.65 11.18 -13.81
C VAL A 884 22.87 11.79 -14.49
N GLN A 885 23.27 12.98 -14.04
CA GLN A 885 24.41 13.70 -14.62
C GLN A 885 25.73 12.96 -14.40
N LEU A 886 25.92 12.36 -13.24
CA LEU A 886 27.13 11.61 -12.90
C LEU A 886 27.25 10.33 -13.74
N ASP A 887 26.18 9.57 -13.87
CA ASP A 887 26.17 8.37 -14.72
C ASP A 887 26.48 8.73 -16.17
N GLN A 888 25.88 9.81 -16.70
CA GLN A 888 26.16 10.30 -18.05
C GLN A 888 27.63 10.68 -18.20
N GLN A 889 28.21 11.38 -17.23
CA GLN A 889 29.61 11.80 -17.28
C GLN A 889 30.57 10.60 -17.20
N LEU A 890 30.32 9.65 -16.29
CA LEU A 890 31.15 8.44 -16.14
C LEU A 890 31.13 7.59 -17.43
N ARG A 891 29.95 7.41 -18.02
CA ARG A 891 29.81 6.68 -19.30
C ARG A 891 30.49 7.40 -20.45
N ALA A 892 30.31 8.71 -20.55
CA ALA A 892 30.93 9.49 -21.64
C ALA A 892 32.46 9.54 -21.55
N SER A 893 33.01 9.57 -20.34
CA SER A 893 34.46 9.57 -20.08
C SER A 893 35.11 8.18 -20.19
N GLY A 894 34.34 7.11 -20.16
CA GLY A 894 34.84 5.74 -20.13
C GLY A 894 35.67 5.38 -18.89
N LEU A 895 35.52 6.15 -17.80
CA LEU A 895 36.23 5.88 -16.55
C LEU A 895 35.77 4.54 -15.95
N PRO A 896 36.67 3.67 -15.47
CA PRO A 896 36.34 2.42 -14.83
C PRO A 896 35.79 2.68 -13.41
N ALA A 897 34.56 3.13 -13.35
CA ALA A 897 33.79 3.43 -12.14
C ALA A 897 32.30 3.16 -12.34
N ARG A 898 31.60 2.84 -11.26
CA ARG A 898 30.17 2.51 -11.26
C ARG A 898 29.48 3.05 -10.01
N LEU A 899 28.25 3.57 -10.16
CA LEU A 899 27.35 3.83 -9.06
C LEU A 899 26.85 2.49 -8.53
N LEU A 900 26.84 2.31 -7.19
CA LEU A 900 26.39 1.10 -6.54
C LEU A 900 25.15 1.33 -5.67
N LEU A 901 25.20 2.33 -4.78
CA LEU A 901 24.13 2.61 -3.82
C LEU A 901 23.83 4.11 -3.74
N GLN A 902 22.59 4.41 -3.43
CA GLN A 902 22.14 5.72 -2.96
C GLN A 902 21.53 5.53 -1.56
N VAL A 903 22.02 6.26 -0.57
CA VAL A 903 21.62 6.13 0.84
C VAL A 903 21.40 7.53 1.43
N HIS A 904 20.14 7.95 1.57
CA HIS A 904 19.78 9.31 2.01
C HIS A 904 20.38 10.40 1.11
N ASP A 905 21.41 11.09 1.57
CA ASP A 905 22.10 12.18 0.85
C ASP A 905 23.49 11.73 0.34
N GLU A 906 23.78 10.43 0.41
CA GLU A 906 25.07 9.78 0.07
C GLU A 906 24.93 8.96 -1.22
N LEU A 907 25.93 9.06 -2.09
CA LEU A 907 26.19 8.15 -3.20
C LEU A 907 27.39 7.28 -2.90
N VAL A 908 27.26 5.97 -3.15
CA VAL A 908 28.36 5.00 -3.03
C VAL A 908 28.72 4.48 -4.41
N LEU A 909 29.99 4.61 -4.76
CA LEU A 909 30.54 4.15 -6.03
C LEU A 909 31.68 3.15 -5.77
N GLU A 910 32.04 2.40 -6.79
CA GLU A 910 33.30 1.68 -6.85
C GLU A 910 34.11 2.18 -8.05
N ALA A 911 35.43 2.28 -7.91
CA ALA A 911 36.32 2.72 -8.98
C ALA A 911 37.66 1.98 -8.93
N ALA A 912 38.27 1.80 -10.12
CA ALA A 912 39.61 1.26 -10.24
C ALA A 912 40.65 2.26 -9.68
N PRO A 913 41.75 1.80 -9.08
CA PRO A 913 42.74 2.68 -8.44
C PRO A 913 43.26 3.79 -9.33
N GLU A 914 43.50 3.49 -10.62
CA GLU A 914 44.00 4.45 -11.62
C GLU A 914 42.99 5.53 -12.00
N ALA A 915 41.70 5.32 -11.75
CA ALA A 915 40.65 6.26 -12.05
C ALA A 915 40.21 7.12 -10.84
N LEU A 916 40.63 6.79 -9.63
CA LEU A 916 40.12 7.38 -8.40
C LEU A 916 40.15 8.91 -8.39
N GLU A 917 41.26 9.55 -8.76
CA GLU A 917 41.39 11.01 -8.75
C GLU A 917 40.40 11.66 -9.73
N ALA A 918 40.32 11.11 -10.95
CA ALA A 918 39.39 11.61 -11.99
C ALA A 918 37.91 11.41 -11.57
N VAL A 919 37.59 10.26 -10.97
CA VAL A 919 36.22 9.95 -10.50
C VAL A 919 35.84 10.86 -9.32
N LEU A 920 36.71 11.07 -8.35
CA LEU A 920 36.47 11.99 -7.23
C LEU A 920 36.24 13.43 -7.70
N ALA A 921 37.02 13.90 -8.69
CA ALA A 921 36.84 15.21 -9.29
C ALA A 921 35.48 15.32 -10.02
N ALA A 922 35.09 14.27 -10.78
CA ALA A 922 33.81 14.22 -11.49
C ALA A 922 32.62 14.19 -10.50
N VAL A 923 32.67 13.33 -9.48
CA VAL A 923 31.65 13.23 -8.44
C VAL A 923 31.44 14.58 -7.77
N LYS A 924 32.52 15.20 -7.30
CA LYS A 924 32.44 16.49 -6.61
C LYS A 924 31.90 17.59 -7.53
N GLN A 925 32.42 17.69 -8.75
CA GLN A 925 31.98 18.67 -9.74
C GLN A 925 30.48 18.53 -10.03
N VAL A 926 29.99 17.30 -10.30
CA VAL A 926 28.60 17.06 -10.66
C VAL A 926 27.67 17.33 -9.48
N MET A 927 27.95 16.73 -8.31
CA MET A 927 27.09 16.88 -7.16
C MET A 927 26.99 18.32 -6.64
N GLU A 928 28.13 19.04 -6.57
CA GLU A 928 28.15 20.44 -6.12
C GLU A 928 27.47 21.41 -7.09
N ASN A 929 27.35 21.04 -8.37
CA ASN A 929 26.76 21.88 -9.42
C ASN A 929 25.42 21.33 -9.97
N ALA A 930 24.86 20.29 -9.36
CA ALA A 930 23.61 19.69 -9.83
C ALA A 930 22.45 20.70 -9.93
N VAL A 931 22.36 21.60 -8.97
CA VAL A 931 21.39 22.72 -8.96
C VAL A 931 22.07 23.98 -8.40
N ARG A 932 21.81 25.12 -8.99
CA ARG A 932 22.33 26.41 -8.51
C ARG A 932 21.43 26.95 -7.39
N LEU A 933 21.95 26.97 -6.18
CA LEU A 933 21.33 27.58 -5.01
C LEU A 933 21.94 28.98 -4.70
N ARG A 934 21.32 29.70 -3.75
CA ARG A 934 21.87 30.97 -3.20
C ARG A 934 23.13 30.74 -2.38
N VAL A 935 23.32 29.51 -1.90
CA VAL A 935 24.49 29.06 -1.13
C VAL A 935 25.11 27.85 -1.84
N PRO A 936 26.43 27.65 -1.75
CA PRO A 936 27.09 26.53 -2.44
C PRO A 936 26.60 25.20 -1.89
N LEU A 937 26.41 24.22 -2.76
CA LEU A 937 26.37 22.81 -2.37
C LEU A 937 27.79 22.33 -2.15
N LEU A 938 28.01 21.58 -1.07
CA LEU A 938 29.31 20.99 -0.78
C LEU A 938 29.16 19.49 -0.58
N VAL A 939 30.17 18.72 -1.03
CA VAL A 939 30.19 17.28 -0.97
C VAL A 939 31.46 16.80 -0.25
N ASP A 940 31.24 16.04 0.81
CA ASP A 940 32.31 15.35 1.51
C ASP A 940 32.54 14.00 0.82
N THR A 941 33.82 13.69 0.48
CA THR A 941 34.18 12.45 -0.20
C THR A 941 35.22 11.68 0.59
N GLY A 942 35.04 10.36 0.66
CA GLY A 942 36.01 9.44 1.25
C GLY A 942 36.26 8.23 0.34
N VAL A 943 37.40 7.59 0.50
CA VAL A 943 37.82 6.41 -0.28
C VAL A 943 38.29 5.33 0.68
N GLY A 944 37.90 4.09 0.45
CA GLY A 944 38.32 2.98 1.31
C GLY A 944 38.12 1.60 0.68
N PRO A 945 38.72 0.57 1.29
CA PRO A 945 38.57 -0.81 0.85
C PRO A 945 37.19 -1.41 1.18
N ASN A 946 36.41 -0.72 1.96
CA ASN A 946 35.04 -1.08 2.34
C ASN A 946 34.23 0.17 2.66
N TRP A 947 32.88 0.03 2.79
CA TRP A 947 32.01 1.18 3.00
C TRP A 947 32.20 1.87 4.36
N MET A 948 32.66 1.16 5.39
CA MET A 948 32.93 1.79 6.68
C MET A 948 34.16 2.73 6.61
N GLU A 949 35.20 2.30 5.91
CA GLU A 949 36.46 3.06 5.78
C GLU A 949 36.41 4.13 4.69
N ALA A 950 35.48 4.02 3.75
CA ALA A 950 35.22 5.04 2.74
C ALA A 950 34.49 6.28 3.28
N LYS A 951 34.10 6.31 4.57
CA LYS A 951 33.30 7.40 5.15
C LYS A 951 34.08 8.19 6.22
#